data_6303690ca8886803252ea17db8f5caee
#
_entry.id   6303690ca8886803252ea17db8f5caee
#
_cell.length_a   1.000
_cell.length_b   1.000
_cell.length_c   1.000
_cell.angle_alpha   90.00
_cell.angle_beta   90.00
_cell.angle_gamma   90.00
#
_symmetry.space_group_name_H-M   'P 1'
#
loop_
_entity.id
_entity.type
_entity.pdbx_description
1 polymer ?
#
loop_
_entity_poly.entity_id
_entity_poly.type
_entity_poly.pdbx_seq_one_letter_code
_entity_poly.pdbx_strand_id
1 'polypeptide(L)'
;MFKTVFNKQRPLKFTHFSRKPYALFACLGRVVLVGTLSVATLTYAKAEGISTDVDKANPDSLIRQGETLGEVDITATRAPLAQSRQARMVTVLNREEIQTAPVQSVNDLLKYAVGVDVRQRGAIGALTDVSIRGGNDEQITVLLNGINICDPQTGHNAFDFPVDISDIERIEVLEGPAGRVYGTSSLLGAINIVTRKPTATSVDAHVEGGSYGYLSLGARGAWGGNRWGQSLSGTFTRSDGYTRNKAGRLNTDYNTAKGFYQGQYLDDNVRVNWHAGASAKNFGSSTFYSPKFDNQFEHTFKTFTALQAETRLGAVHLKPSIYWNHQYDRFELLRGDESKVPFNYHRTDIYGANINAWFDWALGRTALGTELRNEDLVSTNLGNALSRSRHIHGTSRDYVKGLNRTNVQFVLEHNVVTGPLTVSAGLVAAKNSGADMNMRVYPGIDASVRLGKGWSVFASYNSSLRMPSFTELFYSVGGHKADPNLKPEELRAVEGGLRYASDGISAKASVFHNHYTHLIDWIDDGTKGDDGNVVWKSVNYGKINALGVEAMTEFDFRKLLPGQHVLRRLNVSYCFINQDQHEGEGIRSLYALEYLKNKVVTTLGLNLWRQLTLDLSYRFQHRMGHYNDLQGQLHNYGSYGILDANLAWTAPHYTVYLKGNNLLDRDYVDVGNVPQPGTWVMGGVSIKW
;
A
#
# COMPACT_ATOMS: atom_id res chain seq x y z
N MET A 1 60.10 -23.64 3.18
CA MET A 1 60.26 -25.09 3.14
C MET A 1 58.88 -25.71 3.23
N PHE A 2 58.46 -26.25 2.11
CA PHE A 2 57.12 -26.87 1.92
C PHE A 2 56.93 -28.13 2.76
N LYS A 3 55.70 -28.40 3.26
CA LYS A 3 55.00 -29.68 3.24
C LYS A 3 53.61 -29.51 3.88
N THR A 4 52.63 -29.45 3.05
CA THR A 4 51.51 -30.40 2.79
C THR A 4 51.06 -31.24 4.00
N VAL A 5 49.80 -31.00 4.47
CA VAL A 5 48.92 -32.07 4.99
C VAL A 5 47.51 -31.86 4.47
N PHE A 6 47.14 -32.60 3.46
CA PHE A 6 45.76 -32.99 3.15
C PHE A 6 45.33 -34.02 4.18
N ASN A 7 44.15 -33.86 4.84
CA ASN A 7 43.35 -35.04 5.15
C ASN A 7 41.89 -34.74 5.50
N LYS A 8 41.04 -35.43 4.78
CA LYS A 8 39.71 -35.95 5.12
C LYS A 8 38.55 -34.96 5.22
N GLN A 9 37.94 -34.77 4.08
CA GLN A 9 36.50 -34.50 3.96
C GLN A 9 35.70 -35.71 4.52
N ARG A 10 34.86 -35.46 5.54
CA ARG A 10 33.76 -36.37 5.87
C ARG A 10 32.52 -35.92 5.12
N PRO A 11 31.73 -36.83 4.53
CA PRO A 11 30.48 -36.47 3.85
C PRO A 11 29.47 -35.96 4.86
N LEU A 12 28.92 -34.77 4.63
CA LEU A 12 27.77 -34.22 5.31
C LEU A 12 26.56 -35.14 5.04
N LYS A 13 26.12 -35.86 6.07
CA LYS A 13 24.84 -36.56 6.05
C LYS A 13 23.73 -35.50 5.92
N PHE A 14 23.05 -35.48 4.80
CA PHE A 14 21.75 -34.83 4.64
C PHE A 14 20.75 -35.49 5.58
N THR A 15 20.42 -34.83 6.68
CA THR A 15 19.25 -35.18 7.46
C THR A 15 18.04 -34.70 6.68
N HIS A 16 17.16 -35.64 6.35
CA HIS A 16 15.87 -35.44 5.72
C HIS A 16 15.05 -34.43 6.52
N PHE A 17 14.91 -33.19 6.05
CA PHE A 17 13.81 -32.34 6.40
C PHE A 17 12.57 -32.85 5.66
N SER A 18 11.69 -33.50 6.36
CA SER A 18 10.36 -33.85 5.90
C SER A 18 9.55 -32.56 5.65
N ARG A 19 9.68 -32.00 4.47
CA ARG A 19 8.77 -30.97 3.97
C ARG A 19 7.48 -31.67 3.56
N LYS A 20 6.39 -31.36 4.26
CA LYS A 20 5.04 -31.65 3.75
C LYS A 20 4.60 -30.44 2.91
N PRO A 21 4.74 -30.45 1.56
CA PRO A 21 4.33 -29.32 0.70
C PRO A 21 2.81 -29.28 0.45
N TYR A 22 2.04 -30.20 1.02
CA TYR A 22 0.64 -30.43 0.63
C TYR A 22 -0.38 -29.45 1.21
N ALA A 23 -0.06 -28.69 2.26
CA ALA A 23 -1.01 -27.76 2.88
C ALA A 23 -1.23 -26.48 2.04
N LEU A 24 -0.21 -26.01 1.33
CA LEU A 24 -0.30 -24.78 0.53
C LEU A 24 -1.16 -24.99 -0.72
N PHE A 25 -1.00 -26.15 -1.38
CA PHE A 25 -1.80 -26.50 -2.56
C PHE A 25 -3.26 -26.84 -2.20
N ALA A 26 -3.53 -27.35 -1.00
CA ALA A 26 -4.89 -27.66 -0.58
C ALA A 26 -5.74 -26.40 -0.31
N CYS A 27 -5.14 -25.31 0.17
CA CYS A 27 -5.85 -24.05 0.34
C CYS A 27 -6.11 -23.33 -0.98
N LEU A 28 -5.11 -23.27 -1.88
CA LEU A 28 -5.29 -22.73 -3.23
C LEU A 28 -6.28 -23.55 -4.06
N GLY A 29 -6.25 -24.88 -3.93
CA GLY A 29 -7.20 -25.75 -4.60
C GLY A 29 -8.66 -25.56 -4.16
N ARG A 30 -8.92 -25.21 -2.90
CA ARG A 30 -10.28 -24.92 -2.43
C ARG A 30 -10.83 -23.57 -2.91
N VAL A 31 -9.98 -22.55 -3.02
CA VAL A 31 -10.37 -21.24 -3.58
C VAL A 31 -10.62 -21.33 -5.08
N VAL A 32 -9.81 -22.10 -5.81
CA VAL A 32 -9.98 -22.33 -7.25
C VAL A 32 -11.22 -23.21 -7.53
N LEU A 33 -11.58 -24.16 -6.65
CA LEU A 33 -12.73 -25.05 -6.87
C LEU A 33 -14.08 -24.30 -6.71
N VAL A 34 -14.18 -23.30 -5.85
CA VAL A 34 -15.36 -22.45 -5.72
C VAL A 34 -15.53 -21.52 -6.94
N GLY A 35 -14.42 -21.05 -7.51
CA GLY A 35 -14.42 -20.25 -8.75
C GLY A 35 -14.77 -21.08 -10.00
N THR A 36 -14.34 -22.33 -10.07
CA THR A 36 -14.58 -23.20 -11.25
C THR A 36 -16.00 -23.75 -11.33
N LEU A 37 -16.71 -23.94 -10.21
CA LEU A 37 -18.12 -24.36 -10.25
C LEU A 37 -19.05 -23.26 -10.78
N SER A 38 -18.70 -21.98 -10.64
CA SER A 38 -19.47 -20.86 -11.19
C SER A 38 -19.27 -20.68 -12.70
N VAL A 39 -18.14 -21.16 -13.25
CA VAL A 39 -17.82 -21.04 -14.69
C VAL A 39 -18.45 -22.16 -15.53
N ALA A 40 -18.68 -23.33 -14.95
CA ALA A 40 -19.20 -24.49 -15.70
C ALA A 40 -20.68 -24.39 -16.08
N THR A 41 -21.45 -23.48 -15.47
CA THR A 41 -22.88 -23.30 -15.78
C THR A 41 -23.21 -22.19 -16.77
N LEU A 42 -22.20 -21.41 -17.23
CA LEU A 42 -22.38 -20.25 -18.10
C LEU A 42 -21.91 -20.44 -19.56
N THR A 43 -21.45 -21.63 -19.97
CA THR A 43 -20.86 -21.87 -21.31
C THR A 43 -21.85 -22.34 -22.40
N TYR A 44 -23.17 -22.31 -22.17
CA TYR A 44 -24.15 -22.62 -23.20
C TYR A 44 -25.08 -21.43 -23.50
N ALA A 45 -24.52 -20.36 -24.06
CA ALA A 45 -25.31 -19.39 -24.82
C ALA A 45 -24.73 -19.28 -26.24
N LYS A 46 -25.48 -19.79 -27.17
CA LYS A 46 -25.21 -19.83 -28.61
C LYS A 46 -25.02 -18.42 -29.17
N ALA A 47 -23.94 -18.19 -29.89
CA ALA A 47 -23.74 -16.97 -30.68
C ALA A 47 -24.75 -16.95 -31.83
N GLU A 48 -25.76 -16.11 -31.74
CA GLU A 48 -26.57 -15.68 -32.89
C GLU A 48 -26.11 -14.29 -33.34
N GLY A 49 -26.13 -14.14 -34.67
CA GLY A 49 -25.45 -13.08 -35.39
C GLY A 49 -25.76 -11.66 -34.96
N ILE A 50 -24.72 -10.86 -34.93
CA ILE A 50 -24.76 -9.42 -34.67
C ILE A 50 -25.16 -8.73 -35.97
N SER A 51 -26.35 -8.15 -35.99
CA SER A 51 -26.71 -7.14 -37.00
C SER A 51 -26.01 -5.83 -36.66
N THR A 52 -25.39 -5.22 -37.63
CA THR A 52 -24.80 -3.89 -37.55
C THR A 52 -25.90 -2.82 -37.62
N ASP A 53 -26.56 -2.54 -36.49
CA ASP A 53 -27.29 -1.31 -36.29
C ASP A 53 -26.50 -0.37 -35.39
N VAL A 54 -25.73 0.50 -36.04
CA VAL A 54 -25.15 1.71 -35.44
C VAL A 54 -26.28 2.75 -35.38
N ASP A 55 -27.18 2.64 -34.40
CA ASP A 55 -28.18 3.66 -34.23
C ASP A 55 -28.39 4.01 -32.75
N LYS A 56 -28.20 5.30 -32.48
CA LYS A 56 -28.60 6.08 -31.31
C LYS A 56 -28.07 5.55 -29.95
N ALA A 57 -26.76 5.50 -29.83
CA ALA A 57 -26.15 5.33 -28.51
C ALA A 57 -26.49 6.54 -27.62
N ASN A 58 -27.12 6.28 -26.49
CA ASN A 58 -27.42 7.28 -25.45
C ASN A 58 -26.13 7.98 -25.03
N PRO A 59 -25.99 9.32 -25.16
CA PRO A 59 -24.76 10.04 -24.80
C PRO A 59 -24.40 9.96 -23.29
N ASP A 60 -25.33 9.53 -22.46
CA ASP A 60 -25.18 9.37 -21.00
C ASP A 60 -24.86 7.92 -20.57
N SER A 61 -24.56 7.01 -21.49
CA SER A 61 -24.32 5.61 -21.12
C SER A 61 -23.00 5.44 -20.35
N LEU A 62 -22.98 4.52 -19.39
CA LEU A 62 -21.76 4.18 -18.61
C LEU A 62 -20.62 3.65 -19.48
N ILE A 63 -20.94 3.09 -20.66
CA ILE A 63 -19.94 2.64 -21.63
C ILE A 63 -19.17 3.83 -22.21
N ARG A 64 -19.87 4.94 -22.56
CA ARG A 64 -19.22 6.14 -23.12
C ARG A 64 -18.50 6.98 -22.08
N GLN A 65 -18.95 7.03 -20.85
CA GLN A 65 -18.27 7.74 -19.78
C GLN A 65 -16.88 7.13 -19.41
N GLY A 66 -16.61 5.88 -19.80
CA GLY A 66 -15.31 5.22 -19.59
C GLY A 66 -14.27 5.43 -20.70
N GLU A 67 -14.61 6.08 -21.81
CA GLU A 67 -13.75 6.15 -23.03
C GLU A 67 -13.22 7.53 -23.38
N THR A 68 -13.35 8.55 -22.56
CA THR A 68 -12.65 9.81 -22.79
C THR A 68 -11.15 9.61 -22.62
N LEU A 69 -10.50 9.27 -23.72
CA LEU A 69 -9.05 9.17 -23.87
C LEU A 69 -8.41 10.52 -23.52
N GLY A 70 -7.79 10.62 -22.34
CA GLY A 70 -6.91 11.73 -22.00
C GLY A 70 -6.98 12.28 -20.58
N GLU A 71 -8.04 12.08 -19.84
CA GLU A 71 -8.13 12.57 -18.47
C GLU A 71 -8.44 11.41 -17.51
N VAL A 72 -7.53 11.17 -16.54
CA VAL A 72 -7.69 10.11 -15.54
C VAL A 72 -8.66 10.59 -14.46
N ASP A 73 -9.83 9.96 -14.36
CA ASP A 73 -10.70 10.13 -13.20
C ASP A 73 -10.03 9.54 -11.97
N ILE A 74 -9.64 10.38 -11.04
CA ILE A 74 -9.05 9.97 -9.78
C ILE A 74 -10.14 9.85 -8.74
N THR A 75 -10.06 8.82 -7.91
CA THR A 75 -11.00 8.60 -6.81
C THR A 75 -10.74 9.49 -5.58
N ALA A 76 -10.14 10.66 -5.78
CA ALA A 76 -9.85 11.62 -4.70
C ALA A 76 -11.08 12.43 -4.22
N THR A 77 -12.27 12.16 -4.76
CA THR A 77 -13.56 12.72 -4.36
C THR A 77 -14.63 11.61 -4.32
N ARG A 78 -15.70 11.79 -3.57
CA ARG A 78 -16.82 10.81 -3.51
C ARG A 78 -17.60 10.70 -4.82
N ALA A 79 -17.65 11.77 -5.58
CA ALA A 79 -18.18 11.77 -6.94
C ALA A 79 -17.01 11.96 -7.93
N PRO A 80 -17.04 11.33 -9.10
CA PRO A 80 -16.01 11.49 -10.10
C PRO A 80 -15.77 12.97 -10.42
N LEU A 81 -14.51 13.40 -10.33
CA LEU A 81 -14.06 14.74 -10.68
C LEU A 81 -12.72 14.63 -11.41
N ALA A 82 -12.63 15.26 -12.57
CA ALA A 82 -11.42 15.25 -13.38
C ALA A 82 -10.18 15.72 -12.60
N GLN A 83 -9.02 15.10 -12.82
CA GLN A 83 -7.77 15.42 -12.11
C GLN A 83 -7.40 16.90 -12.19
N SER A 84 -7.61 17.53 -13.35
CA SER A 84 -7.35 18.95 -13.59
C SER A 84 -8.20 19.89 -12.73
N ARG A 85 -9.33 19.40 -12.17
CA ARG A 85 -10.26 20.17 -11.34
C ARG A 85 -10.14 19.88 -9.86
N GLN A 86 -9.32 18.91 -9.47
CA GLN A 86 -9.12 18.59 -8.06
C GLN A 86 -8.29 19.67 -7.37
N ALA A 87 -8.64 20.00 -6.13
CA ALA A 87 -7.96 20.99 -5.33
C ALA A 87 -7.05 20.36 -4.25
N ARG A 88 -6.47 19.18 -4.52
CA ARG A 88 -5.58 18.45 -3.61
C ARG A 88 -4.35 17.93 -4.35
N MET A 89 -3.27 17.69 -3.62
CA MET A 89 -2.13 16.96 -4.16
C MET A 89 -2.51 15.49 -4.35
N VAL A 90 -2.37 15.03 -5.59
CA VAL A 90 -2.52 13.63 -5.95
C VAL A 90 -1.34 13.24 -6.83
N THR A 91 -0.58 12.26 -6.38
CA THR A 91 0.49 11.64 -7.16
C THR A 91 -0.06 10.38 -7.82
N VAL A 92 0.14 10.23 -9.11
CA VAL A 92 -0.27 9.05 -9.87
C VAL A 92 0.97 8.41 -10.47
N LEU A 93 1.24 7.16 -10.10
CA LEU A 93 2.21 6.31 -10.81
C LEU A 93 1.46 5.55 -11.89
N ASN A 94 1.70 5.90 -13.13
CA ASN A 94 1.00 5.32 -14.28
C ASN A 94 1.61 3.98 -14.73
N ARG A 95 0.97 3.30 -15.68
CA ARG A 95 1.39 1.98 -16.15
C ARG A 95 2.81 1.98 -16.74
N GLU A 96 3.20 3.03 -17.49
CA GLU A 96 4.54 3.14 -18.06
C GLU A 96 5.61 3.23 -16.95
N GLU A 97 5.37 4.04 -15.93
CA GLU A 97 6.27 4.18 -14.77
C GLU A 97 6.38 2.89 -13.99
N ILE A 98 5.27 2.18 -13.77
CA ILE A 98 5.23 0.89 -13.07
C ILE A 98 6.05 -0.17 -13.83
N GLN A 99 5.94 -0.23 -15.16
CA GLN A 99 6.63 -1.22 -15.97
C GLN A 99 8.14 -0.97 -16.09
N THR A 100 8.55 0.29 -16.05
CA THR A 100 9.96 0.67 -16.19
C THR A 100 10.69 0.78 -14.86
N ALA A 101 9.97 0.82 -13.74
CA ALA A 101 10.58 0.88 -12.42
C ALA A 101 11.40 -0.39 -12.09
N PRO A 102 12.63 -0.24 -11.61
CA PRO A 102 13.48 -1.37 -11.19
C PRO A 102 13.08 -1.87 -9.80
N VAL A 103 11.88 -2.43 -9.67
CA VAL A 103 11.27 -2.86 -8.41
C VAL A 103 11.03 -4.37 -8.37
N GLN A 104 10.87 -4.91 -7.15
CA GLN A 104 10.62 -6.32 -6.88
C GLN A 104 9.22 -6.56 -6.31
N SER A 105 8.58 -5.52 -5.74
CA SER A 105 7.26 -5.62 -5.10
C SER A 105 6.40 -4.39 -5.37
N VAL A 106 5.10 -4.51 -5.10
CA VAL A 106 4.16 -3.37 -5.17
C VAL A 106 4.56 -2.28 -4.17
N ASN A 107 5.08 -2.65 -2.99
CA ASN A 107 5.51 -1.70 -1.98
C ASN A 107 6.71 -0.85 -2.46
N ASP A 108 7.60 -1.44 -3.26
CA ASP A 108 8.75 -0.71 -3.80
C ASP A 108 8.36 0.39 -4.77
N LEU A 109 7.23 0.24 -5.49
CA LEU A 109 6.69 1.28 -6.36
C LEU A 109 6.37 2.57 -5.58
N LEU A 110 5.94 2.44 -4.32
CA LEU A 110 5.62 3.58 -3.47
C LEU A 110 6.84 4.43 -3.10
N LYS A 111 8.06 3.88 -3.23
CA LYS A 111 9.31 4.64 -3.03
C LYS A 111 9.47 5.80 -4.02
N TYR A 112 8.79 5.72 -5.18
CA TYR A 112 8.84 6.76 -6.22
C TYR A 112 7.83 7.89 -6.00
N ALA A 113 6.82 7.74 -5.13
CA ALA A 113 5.95 8.82 -4.70
C ALA A 113 6.68 9.71 -3.69
N VAL A 114 6.67 11.04 -3.92
CA VAL A 114 7.54 11.98 -3.20
C VAL A 114 7.20 12.12 -1.73
N GLY A 115 5.92 12.27 -1.39
CA GLY A 115 5.43 12.43 -0.01
C GLY A 115 5.39 11.11 0.79
N VAL A 116 5.76 9.98 0.17
CA VAL A 116 5.66 8.64 0.76
C VAL A 116 7.01 8.17 1.29
N ASP A 117 7.03 7.71 2.52
CA ASP A 117 8.16 7.00 3.13
C ASP A 117 7.87 5.49 3.14
N VAL A 118 8.80 4.67 2.66
CA VAL A 118 8.67 3.21 2.61
C VAL A 118 9.85 2.60 3.34
N ARG A 119 9.57 1.95 4.47
CA ARG A 119 10.56 1.32 5.34
C ARG A 119 10.43 -0.19 5.30
N GLN A 120 11.48 -0.87 4.91
CA GLN A 120 11.51 -2.34 4.84
C GLN A 120 11.82 -2.93 6.22
N ARG A 121 10.96 -3.81 6.71
CA ARG A 121 11.11 -4.50 8.01
C ARG A 121 12.06 -5.71 7.99
N GLY A 122 12.76 -5.94 6.89
CA GLY A 122 13.64 -7.10 6.71
C GLY A 122 13.72 -7.47 5.25
N ALA A 123 13.30 -8.68 4.90
CA ALA A 123 13.32 -9.17 3.52
C ALA A 123 12.52 -8.26 2.58
N ILE A 124 13.09 -7.96 1.40
CA ILE A 124 12.41 -7.16 0.38
C ILE A 124 11.12 -7.87 -0.06
N GLY A 125 10.03 -7.10 -0.14
CA GLY A 125 8.72 -7.64 -0.52
C GLY A 125 7.99 -8.43 0.58
N ALA A 126 8.56 -8.54 1.79
CA ALA A 126 7.89 -9.10 2.95
C ALA A 126 6.87 -8.10 3.53
N LEU A 127 7.12 -7.52 4.70
CA LEU A 127 6.30 -6.45 5.25
C LEU A 127 7.06 -5.13 5.21
N THR A 128 6.31 -4.05 5.01
CA THR A 128 6.82 -2.68 4.94
C THR A 128 5.94 -1.75 5.73
N ASP A 129 6.57 -0.82 6.44
CA ASP A 129 5.88 0.36 6.96
C ASP A 129 5.86 1.42 5.87
N VAL A 130 4.69 1.92 5.59
CA VAL A 130 4.51 3.00 4.62
C VAL A 130 3.82 4.17 5.32
N SER A 131 4.37 5.35 5.17
CA SER A 131 3.78 6.56 5.73
C SER A 131 3.74 7.70 4.72
N ILE A 132 2.91 8.69 4.99
CA ILE A 132 2.76 9.91 4.18
C ILE A 132 3.05 11.10 5.08
N ARG A 133 3.80 12.09 4.58
CA ARG A 133 4.03 13.40 5.24
C ARG A 133 4.50 13.30 6.69
N GLY A 134 5.39 12.35 6.98
CA GLY A 134 6.01 12.20 8.31
C GLY A 134 5.16 11.51 9.37
N GLY A 135 4.06 10.88 8.98
CA GLY A 135 3.26 10.02 9.86
C GLY A 135 3.76 8.58 9.93
N ASN A 136 2.84 7.68 10.28
CA ASN A 136 3.06 6.23 10.32
C ASN A 136 2.03 5.47 9.47
N ASP A 137 2.16 4.16 9.37
CA ASP A 137 1.31 3.25 8.59
C ASP A 137 -0.12 3.13 9.12
N GLU A 138 -0.37 3.44 10.39
CA GLU A 138 -1.71 3.49 10.99
C GLU A 138 -2.54 4.71 10.54
N GLN A 139 -1.89 5.76 10.03
CA GLN A 139 -2.47 7.06 9.74
C GLN A 139 -2.89 7.25 8.27
N ILE A 140 -2.77 6.21 7.47
CA ILE A 140 -3.13 6.23 6.04
C ILE A 140 -4.12 5.14 5.69
N THR A 141 -4.99 5.43 4.74
CA THR A 141 -5.91 4.43 4.20
C THR A 141 -5.33 3.78 2.96
N VAL A 142 -5.34 2.46 2.93
CA VAL A 142 -4.92 1.66 1.78
C VAL A 142 -6.15 1.06 1.11
N LEU A 143 -6.22 1.22 -0.19
CA LEU A 143 -7.37 0.81 -1.00
C LEU A 143 -6.93 -0.09 -2.15
N LEU A 144 -7.77 -1.05 -2.49
CA LEU A 144 -7.68 -1.82 -3.73
C LEU A 144 -8.95 -1.57 -4.54
N ASN A 145 -8.82 -0.95 -5.71
CA ASN A 145 -9.94 -0.53 -6.56
C ASN A 145 -10.99 0.33 -5.80
N GLY A 146 -10.52 1.19 -4.89
CA GLY A 146 -11.37 2.07 -4.08
C GLY A 146 -12.02 1.40 -2.88
N ILE A 147 -11.75 0.14 -2.58
CA ILE A 147 -12.23 -0.59 -1.40
C ILE A 147 -11.14 -0.65 -0.34
N ASN A 148 -11.50 -0.30 0.89
CA ASN A 148 -10.59 -0.23 2.03
C ASN A 148 -10.08 -1.63 2.44
N ILE A 149 -8.75 -1.82 2.44
CA ILE A 149 -8.06 -3.06 2.83
C ILE A 149 -7.20 -2.89 4.10
N CYS A 150 -7.34 -1.77 4.83
CA CYS A 150 -6.65 -1.55 6.10
C CYS A 150 -6.99 -2.63 7.12
N ASP A 151 -6.01 -2.97 7.94
CA ASP A 151 -6.14 -3.93 9.04
C ASP A 151 -6.20 -3.16 10.38
N PRO A 152 -7.19 -3.43 11.25
CA PRO A 152 -7.31 -2.77 12.54
C PRO A 152 -6.33 -3.32 13.60
N GLN A 153 -5.67 -4.45 13.34
CA GLN A 153 -4.68 -5.01 14.26
C GLN A 153 -3.43 -4.14 14.25
N THR A 154 -2.90 -3.85 13.04
CA THR A 154 -1.69 -3.04 12.82
C THR A 154 -1.62 -2.57 11.36
N GLY A 155 -1.15 -1.33 11.13
CA GLY A 155 -1.19 -0.67 9.84
C GLY A 155 -0.39 -1.39 8.74
N HIS A 156 0.76 -1.98 9.09
CA HIS A 156 1.61 -2.65 8.10
C HIS A 156 0.95 -3.84 7.39
N ASN A 157 -0.04 -4.49 8.01
CA ASN A 157 -0.79 -5.57 7.37
C ASN A 157 -1.59 -5.10 6.14
N ALA A 158 -1.91 -3.80 6.05
CA ALA A 158 -2.57 -3.23 4.88
C ALA A 158 -1.70 -3.31 3.62
N PHE A 159 -0.37 -3.32 3.77
CA PHE A 159 0.60 -3.37 2.67
C PHE A 159 0.96 -4.79 2.21
N ASP A 160 0.29 -5.81 2.73
CA ASP A 160 0.29 -7.15 2.17
C ASP A 160 -0.73 -7.22 1.02
N PHE A 161 -0.34 -6.75 -0.17
CA PHE A 161 -1.23 -6.70 -1.33
C PHE A 161 -1.44 -8.10 -1.92
N PRO A 162 -2.70 -8.55 -2.09
CA PRO A 162 -3.00 -9.82 -2.76
C PRO A 162 -2.97 -9.71 -4.30
N VAL A 163 -2.20 -8.77 -4.83
CA VAL A 163 -2.04 -8.51 -6.27
C VAL A 163 -0.56 -8.43 -6.62
N ASP A 164 -0.26 -8.71 -7.89
CA ASP A 164 1.08 -8.58 -8.44
C ASP A 164 1.24 -7.25 -9.19
N ILE A 165 2.50 -6.84 -9.45
CA ILE A 165 2.83 -5.65 -10.26
C ILE A 165 2.19 -5.73 -11.65
N SER A 166 2.11 -6.94 -12.23
CA SER A 166 1.49 -7.16 -13.55
C SER A 166 -0.01 -6.86 -13.58
N ASP A 167 -0.70 -6.94 -12.44
CA ASP A 167 -2.13 -6.65 -12.32
C ASP A 167 -2.44 -5.15 -12.24
N ILE A 168 -1.44 -4.30 -11.90
CA ILE A 168 -1.66 -2.89 -11.57
C ILE A 168 -1.71 -2.05 -12.84
N GLU A 169 -2.73 -1.21 -12.95
CA GLU A 169 -2.86 -0.18 -13.97
C GLU A 169 -2.19 1.13 -13.53
N ARG A 170 -2.45 1.54 -12.29
CA ARG A 170 -1.87 2.73 -11.68
C ARG A 170 -1.94 2.68 -10.16
N ILE A 171 -1.15 3.50 -9.51
CA ILE A 171 -1.22 3.76 -8.08
C ILE A 171 -1.53 5.24 -7.89
N GLU A 172 -2.58 5.52 -7.13
CA GLU A 172 -2.99 6.87 -6.77
C GLU A 172 -2.61 7.13 -5.31
N VAL A 173 -1.83 8.17 -5.05
CA VAL A 173 -1.49 8.62 -3.70
C VAL A 173 -2.16 9.97 -3.49
N LEU A 174 -3.15 10.02 -2.60
CA LEU A 174 -3.78 11.25 -2.14
C LEU A 174 -3.08 11.70 -0.88
N GLU A 175 -2.46 12.85 -0.92
CA GLU A 175 -1.70 13.43 0.18
C GLU A 175 -2.56 14.41 0.98
N GLY A 176 -2.38 14.42 2.32
CA GLY A 176 -3.19 15.21 3.25
C GLY A 176 -4.49 14.52 3.69
N PRO A 177 -5.23 15.09 4.67
CA PRO A 177 -6.39 14.47 5.27
C PRO A 177 -7.46 14.08 4.25
N ALA A 178 -7.77 12.79 4.19
CA ALA A 178 -8.67 12.21 3.20
C ALA A 178 -9.96 11.63 3.80
N GLY A 179 -10.25 11.92 5.08
CA GLY A 179 -11.41 11.38 5.80
C GLY A 179 -12.74 11.65 5.10
N ARG A 180 -12.91 12.82 4.49
CA ARG A 180 -14.11 13.19 3.73
C ARG A 180 -14.35 12.30 2.50
N VAL A 181 -13.29 11.72 1.93
CA VAL A 181 -13.38 10.84 0.77
C VAL A 181 -13.40 9.37 1.18
N TYR A 182 -12.48 8.95 2.04
CA TYR A 182 -12.25 7.54 2.37
C TYR A 182 -12.62 7.16 3.80
N GLY A 183 -13.11 8.14 4.60
CA GLY A 183 -13.59 7.92 5.95
C GLY A 183 -12.50 7.90 7.01
N THR A 184 -12.79 7.24 8.13
CA THR A 184 -11.87 7.07 9.26
C THR A 184 -10.62 6.30 8.83
N SER A 185 -9.49 6.57 9.46
CA SER A 185 -8.13 6.07 9.13
C SER A 185 -7.39 6.80 8.02
N SER A 186 -8.03 7.74 7.31
CA SER A 186 -7.39 8.58 6.30
C SER A 186 -6.87 9.89 6.91
N LEU A 187 -6.04 9.77 7.97
CA LEU A 187 -5.55 10.93 8.70
C LEU A 187 -4.62 11.78 7.85
N LEU A 188 -3.62 11.17 7.23
CA LEU A 188 -2.58 11.81 6.44
C LEU A 188 -2.68 11.60 4.94
N GLY A 189 -3.55 10.71 4.51
CA GLY A 189 -3.73 10.42 3.10
C GLY A 189 -4.31 9.05 2.81
N ALA A 190 -4.29 8.70 1.54
CA ALA A 190 -4.71 7.39 1.06
C ALA A 190 -3.87 6.92 -0.12
N ILE A 191 -3.68 5.62 -0.22
CA ILE A 191 -3.03 4.95 -1.35
C ILE A 191 -4.04 4.01 -1.98
N ASN A 192 -4.36 4.22 -3.25
CA ASN A 192 -5.29 3.39 -4.00
C ASN A 192 -4.56 2.63 -5.10
N ILE A 193 -4.54 1.31 -4.99
CA ILE A 193 -4.03 0.42 -6.03
C ILE A 193 -5.17 0.14 -7.00
N VAL A 194 -5.03 0.57 -8.25
CA VAL A 194 -6.03 0.36 -9.30
C VAL A 194 -5.53 -0.73 -10.25
N THR A 195 -6.32 -1.79 -10.40
CA THR A 195 -5.95 -2.93 -11.23
C THR A 195 -6.38 -2.74 -12.70
N ARG A 196 -5.68 -3.42 -13.60
CA ARG A 196 -5.96 -3.44 -15.05
C ARG A 196 -7.31 -4.07 -15.33
N LYS A 197 -8.21 -3.33 -15.99
CA LYS A 197 -9.52 -3.85 -16.40
C LYS A 197 -9.34 -4.93 -17.47
N PRO A 198 -10.08 -6.06 -17.37
CA PRO A 198 -10.02 -7.13 -18.37
C PRO A 198 -10.94 -6.81 -19.57
N THR A 199 -10.56 -5.85 -20.40
CA THR A 199 -11.35 -5.39 -21.56
C THR A 199 -11.03 -6.15 -22.84
N ALA A 200 -9.87 -6.80 -22.92
CA ALA A 200 -9.43 -7.56 -24.08
C ALA A 200 -8.78 -8.88 -23.68
N THR A 201 -8.72 -9.83 -24.61
CA THR A 201 -7.99 -11.08 -24.40
C THR A 201 -6.49 -10.81 -24.44
N SER A 202 -5.78 -11.22 -23.39
CA SER A 202 -4.33 -11.08 -23.30
C SER A 202 -3.75 -12.12 -22.34
N VAL A 203 -2.49 -12.48 -22.54
CA VAL A 203 -1.69 -13.30 -21.64
C VAL A 203 -0.39 -12.57 -21.38
N ASP A 204 -0.07 -12.37 -20.12
CA ASP A 204 1.21 -11.83 -19.66
C ASP A 204 1.88 -12.91 -18.79
N ALA A 205 3.17 -13.15 -18.95
CA ALA A 205 3.93 -14.02 -18.06
C ALA A 205 5.36 -13.50 -17.90
N HIS A 206 5.99 -13.79 -16.75
CA HIS A 206 7.38 -13.40 -16.51
C HIS A 206 8.13 -14.45 -15.70
N VAL A 207 9.43 -14.47 -15.94
CA VAL A 207 10.43 -15.19 -15.15
C VAL A 207 11.57 -14.22 -14.87
N GLU A 208 11.95 -14.07 -13.61
CA GLU A 208 13.03 -13.20 -13.17
C GLU A 208 13.87 -13.91 -12.11
N GLY A 209 15.20 -13.84 -12.22
CA GLY A 209 16.14 -14.38 -11.25
C GLY A 209 17.26 -13.42 -10.96
N GLY A 210 17.92 -13.54 -9.80
CA GLY A 210 18.94 -12.56 -9.42
C GLY A 210 19.73 -12.88 -8.16
N SER A 211 20.36 -11.86 -7.62
CA SER A 211 21.17 -11.91 -6.40
C SER A 211 20.40 -12.54 -5.24
N TYR A 212 21.11 -13.12 -4.30
CA TYR A 212 20.58 -13.69 -3.06
C TYR A 212 19.52 -14.80 -3.27
N GLY A 213 19.69 -15.61 -4.33
CA GLY A 213 18.76 -16.70 -4.65
C GLY A 213 17.35 -16.23 -5.02
N TYR A 214 17.25 -14.97 -5.47
CA TYR A 214 15.97 -14.40 -5.91
C TYR A 214 15.43 -15.12 -7.13
N LEU A 215 14.15 -15.45 -7.09
CA LEU A 215 13.37 -16.03 -8.19
C LEU A 215 11.95 -15.49 -8.11
N SER A 216 11.44 -14.95 -9.20
CA SER A 216 10.04 -14.56 -9.37
C SER A 216 9.47 -15.18 -10.63
N LEU A 217 8.29 -15.77 -10.50
CA LEU A 217 7.51 -16.38 -11.58
C LEU A 217 6.11 -15.82 -11.50
N GLY A 218 5.56 -15.37 -12.60
CA GLY A 218 4.18 -14.88 -12.63
C GLY A 218 3.52 -15.08 -13.98
N ALA A 219 2.20 -15.22 -13.94
CA ALA A 219 1.37 -15.27 -15.12
C ALA A 219 0.02 -14.59 -14.87
N ARG A 220 -0.51 -13.93 -15.87
CA ARG A 220 -1.83 -13.31 -15.89
C ARG A 220 -2.50 -13.60 -17.22
N GLY A 221 -3.70 -14.20 -17.17
CA GLY A 221 -4.60 -14.34 -18.31
C GLY A 221 -5.79 -13.37 -18.14
N ALA A 222 -6.14 -12.69 -19.21
CA ALA A 222 -7.37 -11.90 -19.28
C ALA A 222 -8.15 -12.29 -20.53
N TRP A 223 -9.46 -12.27 -20.42
CA TRP A 223 -10.38 -12.44 -21.54
C TRP A 223 -11.54 -11.49 -21.37
N GLY A 224 -11.86 -10.77 -22.42
CA GLY A 224 -12.85 -9.72 -22.38
C GLY A 224 -13.56 -9.53 -23.71
N GLY A 225 -14.73 -8.96 -23.63
CA GLY A 225 -15.57 -8.53 -24.72
C GLY A 225 -16.30 -7.27 -24.35
N ASN A 226 -17.30 -6.87 -25.15
CA ASN A 226 -18.00 -5.60 -24.99
C ASN A 226 -18.68 -5.42 -23.63
N ARG A 227 -19.23 -6.49 -23.05
CA ARG A 227 -19.98 -6.44 -21.78
C ARG A 227 -19.31 -7.18 -20.64
N TRP A 228 -18.55 -8.22 -20.91
CA TRP A 228 -17.94 -9.08 -19.89
C TRP A 228 -16.43 -9.06 -20.03
N GLY A 229 -15.77 -9.02 -18.90
CA GLY A 229 -14.34 -9.22 -18.84
C GLY A 229 -13.94 -9.93 -17.56
N GLN A 230 -12.90 -10.74 -17.63
CA GLN A 230 -12.35 -11.48 -16.50
C GLN A 230 -10.85 -11.57 -16.62
N SER A 231 -10.14 -11.62 -15.49
CA SER A 231 -8.71 -11.95 -15.47
C SER A 231 -8.36 -12.75 -14.23
N LEU A 232 -7.36 -13.61 -14.38
CA LEU A 232 -6.75 -14.39 -13.32
C LEU A 232 -5.25 -14.25 -13.41
N SER A 233 -4.61 -14.01 -12.27
CA SER A 233 -3.15 -13.97 -12.15
C SER A 233 -2.67 -14.85 -10.99
N GLY A 234 -1.42 -15.28 -11.08
CA GLY A 234 -0.71 -15.97 -10.02
C GLY A 234 0.77 -15.64 -10.06
N THR A 235 1.36 -15.42 -8.89
CA THR A 235 2.79 -15.11 -8.75
C THR A 235 3.40 -15.87 -7.60
N PHE A 236 4.61 -16.35 -7.80
CA PHE A 236 5.46 -16.92 -6.77
C PHE A 236 6.81 -16.22 -6.77
N THR A 237 7.25 -15.75 -5.60
CA THR A 237 8.54 -15.07 -5.43
C THR A 237 9.26 -15.64 -4.22
N ARG A 238 10.60 -15.82 -4.32
CA ARG A 238 11.44 -16.25 -3.20
C ARG A 238 12.80 -15.56 -3.22
N SER A 239 13.45 -15.52 -2.08
CA SER A 239 14.88 -15.18 -1.92
C SER A 239 15.45 -15.92 -0.72
N ASP A 240 16.74 -16.26 -0.78
CA ASP A 240 17.46 -16.85 0.35
C ASP A 240 17.84 -15.80 1.41
N GLY A 241 17.68 -14.50 1.09
CA GLY A 241 18.01 -13.38 1.97
C GLY A 241 19.49 -12.98 1.92
N TYR A 242 19.79 -11.85 2.54
CA TYR A 242 21.12 -11.21 2.47
C TYR A 242 21.79 -11.00 3.85
N THR A 243 21.02 -11.07 4.96
CA THR A 243 21.50 -10.85 6.33
C THR A 243 21.69 -12.16 7.06
N ARG A 244 22.82 -12.33 7.75
CA ARG A 244 23.09 -13.48 8.60
C ARG A 244 22.92 -13.12 10.06
N ASN A 245 22.28 -14.02 10.81
CA ASN A 245 22.20 -13.95 12.26
C ASN A 245 23.52 -14.42 12.92
N LYS A 246 23.63 -14.29 14.25
CA LYS A 246 24.81 -14.70 15.03
C LYS A 246 25.16 -16.19 14.87
N ALA A 247 24.18 -17.03 14.56
CA ALA A 247 24.41 -18.45 14.25
C ALA A 247 24.85 -18.72 12.80
N GLY A 248 25.10 -17.67 12.00
CA GLY A 248 25.54 -17.76 10.61
C GLY A 248 24.44 -18.16 9.61
N ARG A 249 23.17 -18.22 10.03
CA ARG A 249 22.02 -18.55 9.18
C ARG A 249 21.43 -17.29 8.58
N LEU A 250 20.97 -17.35 7.32
CA LEU A 250 20.23 -16.25 6.71
C LEU A 250 18.88 -16.12 7.40
N ASN A 251 18.47 -14.90 7.71
CA ASN A 251 17.21 -14.56 8.35
C ASN A 251 16.53 -13.33 7.75
N THR A 252 16.73 -13.09 6.47
CA THR A 252 15.96 -12.20 5.60
C THR A 252 15.48 -12.97 4.37
N ASP A 253 15.41 -14.29 4.50
CA ASP A 253 14.82 -15.19 3.52
C ASP A 253 13.31 -15.00 3.45
N TYR A 254 12.74 -15.19 2.28
CA TYR A 254 11.29 -15.14 2.13
C TYR A 254 10.79 -16.00 0.97
N ASN A 255 9.52 -16.37 1.06
CA ASN A 255 8.73 -16.83 -0.07
C ASN A 255 7.31 -16.26 0.03
N THR A 256 6.78 -15.91 -1.13
CA THR A 256 5.44 -15.32 -1.27
C THR A 256 4.73 -15.98 -2.43
N ALA A 257 3.48 -16.39 -2.21
CA ALA A 257 2.57 -16.82 -3.26
C ALA A 257 1.34 -15.93 -3.27
N LYS A 258 0.92 -15.45 -4.44
CA LYS A 258 -0.25 -14.60 -4.62
C LYS A 258 -1.13 -15.15 -5.72
N GLY A 259 -2.43 -14.97 -5.60
CA GLY A 259 -3.41 -15.21 -6.64
C GLY A 259 -4.46 -14.11 -6.62
N PHE A 260 -4.83 -13.62 -7.80
CA PHE A 260 -5.83 -12.58 -7.93
C PHE A 260 -6.77 -12.86 -9.11
N TYR A 261 -8.05 -12.83 -8.84
CA TYR A 261 -9.12 -12.94 -9.81
C TYR A 261 -9.98 -11.70 -9.79
N GLN A 262 -10.33 -11.17 -10.93
CA GLN A 262 -11.28 -10.09 -11.06
C GLN A 262 -12.15 -10.27 -12.29
N GLY A 263 -13.36 -9.71 -12.23
CA GLY A 263 -14.27 -9.65 -13.35
C GLY A 263 -15.06 -8.37 -13.36
N GLN A 264 -15.65 -8.08 -14.51
CA GLN A 264 -16.56 -6.98 -14.72
C GLN A 264 -17.71 -7.38 -15.63
N TYR A 265 -18.85 -6.78 -15.36
CA TYR A 265 -19.97 -6.71 -16.29
C TYR A 265 -20.33 -5.25 -16.52
N LEU A 266 -20.57 -4.88 -17.76
CA LEU A 266 -20.88 -3.51 -18.16
C LEU A 266 -21.97 -3.49 -19.21
N ASP A 267 -23.03 -2.74 -18.97
CA ASP A 267 -24.00 -2.34 -19.97
C ASP A 267 -24.33 -0.85 -19.83
N ASP A 268 -25.35 -0.37 -20.55
CA ASP A 268 -25.69 1.06 -20.58
C ASP A 268 -26.16 1.61 -19.23
N ASN A 269 -26.67 0.76 -18.34
CA ASN A 269 -27.30 1.16 -17.08
C ASN A 269 -26.56 0.68 -15.84
N VAL A 270 -25.77 -0.39 -15.97
CA VAL A 270 -25.17 -1.06 -14.81
C VAL A 270 -23.73 -1.45 -15.11
N ARG A 271 -22.84 -1.13 -14.18
CA ARG A 271 -21.48 -1.68 -14.11
C ARG A 271 -21.36 -2.48 -12.83
N VAL A 272 -20.91 -3.73 -12.92
CA VAL A 272 -20.62 -4.57 -11.76
C VAL A 272 -19.16 -5.00 -11.86
N ASN A 273 -18.40 -4.79 -10.78
CA ASN A 273 -17.03 -5.26 -10.65
C ASN A 273 -16.95 -6.19 -9.44
N TRP A 274 -16.21 -7.27 -9.57
CA TRP A 274 -15.91 -8.16 -8.46
C TRP A 274 -14.43 -8.57 -8.50
N HIS A 275 -13.89 -8.85 -7.34
CA HIS A 275 -12.53 -9.38 -7.26
C HIS A 275 -12.34 -10.20 -5.98
N ALA A 276 -11.42 -11.15 -6.07
CA ALA A 276 -10.96 -11.97 -4.98
C ALA A 276 -9.44 -12.16 -5.11
N GLY A 277 -8.73 -12.01 -4.03
CA GLY A 277 -7.29 -12.17 -3.99
C GLY A 277 -6.84 -12.92 -2.74
N ALA A 278 -5.71 -13.59 -2.85
CA ALA A 278 -5.04 -14.23 -1.73
C ALA A 278 -3.54 -14.01 -1.79
N SER A 279 -2.90 -13.85 -0.63
CA SER A 279 -1.46 -13.75 -0.46
C SER A 279 -1.04 -14.63 0.71
N ALA A 280 0.01 -15.43 0.53
CA ALA A 280 0.65 -16.20 1.58
C ALA A 280 2.13 -15.90 1.60
N LYS A 281 2.67 -15.50 2.76
CA LYS A 281 4.08 -15.14 2.93
C LYS A 281 4.70 -15.85 4.10
N ASN A 282 5.97 -16.19 3.95
CA ASN A 282 6.86 -16.66 5.00
C ASN A 282 8.15 -15.87 4.90
N PHE A 283 8.61 -15.25 5.98
CA PHE A 283 9.83 -14.44 5.92
C PHE A 283 10.53 -14.33 7.26
N GLY A 284 11.86 -14.23 7.20
CA GLY A 284 12.69 -13.86 8.34
C GLY A 284 12.64 -12.36 8.58
N SER A 285 12.33 -11.96 9.81
CA SER A 285 12.21 -10.54 10.21
C SER A 285 13.50 -10.00 10.82
N SER A 286 14.62 -10.74 10.71
CA SER A 286 15.93 -10.36 11.25
C SER A 286 15.87 -9.93 12.71
N THR A 287 16.18 -8.68 13.01
CA THR A 287 16.19 -8.06 14.35
C THR A 287 15.11 -6.98 14.51
N PHE A 288 14.12 -6.94 13.64
CA PHE A 288 13.17 -5.84 13.57
C PHE A 288 12.47 -5.54 14.90
N TYR A 289 11.84 -6.55 15.52
CA TYR A 289 11.08 -6.35 16.76
C TYR A 289 11.95 -6.28 18.01
N SER A 290 13.19 -6.76 17.95
CA SER A 290 14.13 -6.66 19.07
C SER A 290 15.55 -6.92 18.60
N PRO A 291 16.50 -6.02 18.90
CA PRO A 291 17.91 -6.21 18.59
C PRO A 291 18.58 -7.37 19.35
N LYS A 292 17.95 -7.85 20.44
CA LYS A 292 18.44 -8.99 21.22
C LYS A 292 18.25 -10.33 20.51
N PHE A 293 17.26 -10.42 19.60
CA PHE A 293 16.85 -11.64 18.93
C PHE A 293 17.00 -11.47 17.41
N ASP A 294 17.90 -12.21 16.80
CA ASP A 294 18.23 -12.12 15.38
C ASP A 294 17.73 -13.32 14.57
N ASN A 295 16.75 -14.05 15.10
CA ASN A 295 16.16 -15.23 14.48
C ASN A 295 14.62 -15.13 14.49
N GLN A 296 14.08 -13.95 14.23
CA GLN A 296 12.65 -13.70 14.18
C GLN A 296 12.06 -14.17 12.84
N PHE A 297 10.81 -14.60 12.87
CA PHE A 297 10.13 -15.10 11.68
C PHE A 297 8.65 -14.79 11.73
N GLU A 298 8.08 -14.56 10.55
CA GLU A 298 6.65 -14.31 10.38
C GLU A 298 6.06 -15.16 9.27
N HIS A 299 4.80 -15.52 9.48
CA HIS A 299 3.93 -16.12 8.48
C HIS A 299 2.64 -15.31 8.41
N THR A 300 2.29 -14.82 7.21
CA THR A 300 1.02 -14.12 6.97
C THR A 300 0.22 -14.82 5.89
N PHE A 301 -1.10 -14.79 6.05
CA PHE A 301 -2.05 -15.20 5.04
C PHE A 301 -3.19 -14.20 4.97
N LYS A 302 -3.43 -13.65 3.80
CA LYS A 302 -4.48 -12.65 3.56
C LYS A 302 -5.39 -13.09 2.43
N THR A 303 -6.69 -12.93 2.62
CA THR A 303 -7.70 -13.01 1.56
C THR A 303 -8.52 -11.74 1.51
N PHE A 304 -8.89 -11.33 0.32
CA PHE A 304 -9.70 -10.15 0.09
C PHE A 304 -10.73 -10.45 -0.99
N THR A 305 -12.00 -10.12 -0.73
CA THR A 305 -13.09 -10.30 -1.69
C THR A 305 -13.97 -9.07 -1.66
N ALA A 306 -14.36 -8.56 -2.82
CA ALA A 306 -15.29 -7.44 -2.92
C ALA A 306 -16.20 -7.55 -4.15
N LEU A 307 -17.39 -7.01 -3.99
CA LEU A 307 -18.37 -6.79 -5.04
C LEU A 307 -18.79 -5.32 -5.01
N GLN A 308 -18.73 -4.65 -6.15
CA GLN A 308 -19.11 -3.26 -6.31
C GLN A 308 -20.00 -3.13 -7.53
N ALA A 309 -21.11 -2.47 -7.38
CA ALA A 309 -22.00 -2.11 -8.49
C ALA A 309 -22.03 -0.59 -8.66
N GLU A 310 -22.29 -0.13 -9.86
CA GLU A 310 -22.58 1.25 -10.20
C GLU A 310 -23.78 1.26 -11.13
N THR A 311 -24.79 2.05 -10.79
CA THR A 311 -26.03 2.15 -11.57
C THR A 311 -26.59 3.55 -11.50
N ARG A 312 -27.56 3.84 -12.35
CA ARG A 312 -28.25 5.13 -12.41
C ARG A 312 -29.75 4.94 -12.19
N LEU A 313 -30.31 5.65 -11.23
CA LEU A 313 -31.74 5.72 -10.97
C LEU A 313 -32.24 7.15 -11.25
N GLY A 314 -32.67 7.39 -12.48
CA GLY A 314 -32.99 8.74 -12.95
C GLY A 314 -31.75 9.63 -12.94
N ALA A 315 -31.79 10.73 -12.18
CA ALA A 315 -30.67 11.66 -12.04
C ALA A 315 -29.63 11.22 -10.97
N VAL A 316 -29.91 10.18 -10.20
CA VAL A 316 -29.05 9.74 -9.09
C VAL A 316 -28.19 8.57 -9.52
N HIS A 317 -26.88 8.74 -9.39
CA HIS A 317 -25.92 7.65 -9.52
C HIS A 317 -25.77 6.95 -8.16
N LEU A 318 -25.75 5.62 -8.17
CA LEU A 318 -25.58 4.78 -6.97
C LEU A 318 -24.38 3.88 -7.17
N LYS A 319 -23.56 3.79 -6.13
CA LYS A 319 -22.37 2.92 -6.11
C LYS A 319 -22.29 2.15 -4.79
N PRO A 320 -23.12 1.10 -4.60
CA PRO A 320 -23.01 0.19 -3.46
C PRO A 320 -21.78 -0.72 -3.60
N SER A 321 -21.22 -1.12 -2.46
CA SER A 321 -20.22 -2.18 -2.42
C SER A 321 -20.30 -2.96 -1.11
N ILE A 322 -19.87 -4.22 -1.17
CA ILE A 322 -19.66 -5.09 -0.02
C ILE A 322 -18.27 -5.72 -0.14
N TYR A 323 -17.63 -5.95 1.00
CA TYR A 323 -16.32 -6.57 1.00
C TYR A 323 -16.06 -7.38 2.28
N TRP A 324 -15.18 -8.35 2.14
CA TRP A 324 -14.61 -9.12 3.23
C TRP A 324 -13.10 -9.18 3.08
N ASN A 325 -12.41 -8.87 4.18
CA ASN A 325 -10.96 -8.94 4.28
C ASN A 325 -10.63 -9.86 5.45
N HIS A 326 -9.78 -10.85 5.20
CA HIS A 326 -9.33 -11.82 6.20
C HIS A 326 -7.81 -11.80 6.27
N GLN A 327 -7.29 -11.65 7.45
CA GLN A 327 -5.86 -11.66 7.76
C GLN A 327 -5.61 -12.69 8.86
N TYR A 328 -4.60 -13.51 8.64
CA TYR A 328 -4.00 -14.39 9.64
C TYR A 328 -2.52 -14.11 9.70
N ASP A 329 -1.95 -13.99 10.90
CA ASP A 329 -0.52 -13.90 11.09
C ASP A 329 -0.03 -14.74 12.27
N ARG A 330 1.21 -15.20 12.16
CA ARG A 330 1.95 -15.88 13.19
C ARG A 330 3.33 -15.25 13.31
N PHE A 331 3.64 -14.72 14.46
CA PHE A 331 4.96 -14.19 14.80
C PHE A 331 5.71 -15.15 15.72
N GLU A 332 6.98 -15.40 15.39
CA GLU A 332 7.91 -16.24 16.12
C GLU A 332 9.14 -15.41 16.51
N LEU A 333 9.30 -15.10 17.80
CA LEU A 333 10.46 -14.38 18.30
C LEU A 333 11.73 -15.23 18.16
N LEU A 334 11.60 -16.54 18.33
CA LEU A 334 12.62 -17.55 18.03
C LEU A 334 12.07 -18.52 17.00
N ARG A 335 12.54 -18.40 15.78
CA ARG A 335 12.06 -19.17 14.63
C ARG A 335 12.07 -20.67 14.87
N GLY A 336 10.89 -21.29 14.81
CA GLY A 336 10.69 -22.73 14.96
C GLY A 336 10.83 -23.28 16.38
N ASP A 337 10.98 -22.43 17.41
CA ASP A 337 11.18 -22.85 18.79
C ASP A 337 10.10 -22.27 19.73
N GLU A 338 8.87 -22.79 19.60
CA GLU A 338 7.72 -22.41 20.43
C GLU A 338 7.90 -22.81 21.90
N SER A 339 8.78 -23.80 22.18
CA SER A 339 9.01 -24.29 23.56
C SER A 339 9.72 -23.27 24.44
N LYS A 340 10.60 -22.43 23.84
CA LYS A 340 11.31 -21.36 24.56
C LYS A 340 10.50 -20.09 24.66
N VAL A 341 9.84 -19.69 23.56
CA VAL A 341 9.02 -18.49 23.52
C VAL A 341 7.74 -18.82 22.74
N PRO A 342 6.56 -18.72 23.37
CA PRO A 342 5.29 -18.98 22.71
C PRO A 342 5.11 -18.09 21.48
N PHE A 343 4.63 -18.67 20.37
CA PHE A 343 4.31 -17.90 19.18
C PHE A 343 3.06 -17.06 19.38
N ASN A 344 3.01 -15.90 18.76
CA ASN A 344 1.83 -15.06 18.70
C ASN A 344 1.01 -15.44 17.46
N TYR A 345 -0.29 -15.62 17.65
CA TYR A 345 -1.23 -15.92 16.58
C TYR A 345 -2.37 -14.90 16.62
N HIS A 346 -2.67 -14.34 15.47
CA HIS A 346 -3.78 -13.40 15.30
C HIS A 346 -4.60 -13.79 14.08
N ARG A 347 -5.91 -13.53 14.14
CA ARG A 347 -6.82 -13.62 13.01
C ARG A 347 -7.78 -12.45 13.06
N THR A 348 -7.81 -11.66 12.00
CA THR A 348 -8.70 -10.54 11.82
C THR A 348 -9.64 -10.80 10.66
N ASP A 349 -10.94 -10.63 10.89
CA ASP A 349 -11.98 -10.65 9.87
C ASP A 349 -12.64 -9.27 9.81
N ILE A 350 -12.74 -8.68 8.62
CA ILE A 350 -13.31 -7.37 8.40
C ILE A 350 -14.45 -7.50 7.39
N TYR A 351 -15.63 -7.08 7.78
CA TYR A 351 -16.82 -7.06 6.95
C TYR A 351 -17.24 -5.62 6.71
N GLY A 352 -17.36 -5.21 5.46
CA GLY A 352 -17.74 -3.87 5.10
C GLY A 352 -18.88 -3.82 4.10
N ALA A 353 -19.74 -2.83 4.29
CA ALA A 353 -20.77 -2.46 3.32
C ALA A 353 -20.81 -0.93 3.20
N ASN A 354 -20.77 -0.43 1.98
CA ASN A 354 -20.91 1.00 1.76
C ASN A 354 -21.86 1.30 0.60
N ILE A 355 -22.47 2.48 0.64
CA ILE A 355 -23.31 3.03 -0.41
C ILE A 355 -22.86 4.47 -0.63
N ASN A 356 -22.48 4.79 -1.87
CA ASN A 356 -22.25 6.15 -2.32
C ASN A 356 -23.33 6.50 -3.33
N ALA A 357 -23.87 7.71 -3.25
CA ALA A 357 -24.82 8.26 -4.20
C ALA A 357 -24.38 9.66 -4.58
N TRP A 358 -24.54 10.04 -5.84
CA TRP A 358 -24.33 11.44 -6.26
C TRP A 358 -25.33 11.82 -7.35
N PHE A 359 -25.59 13.12 -7.43
CA PHE A 359 -26.48 13.71 -8.44
C PHE A 359 -26.04 15.12 -8.78
N ASP A 360 -26.30 15.51 -9.99
CA ASP A 360 -26.08 16.87 -10.51
C ASP A 360 -27.36 17.69 -10.42
N TRP A 361 -27.23 18.96 -10.02
CA TRP A 361 -28.33 19.93 -9.96
C TRP A 361 -27.83 21.35 -10.21
N ALA A 362 -28.71 22.33 -10.16
CA ALA A 362 -28.38 23.72 -10.56
C ALA A 362 -27.20 24.36 -9.81
N LEU A 363 -26.93 23.95 -8.56
CA LEU A 363 -25.83 24.47 -7.76
C LEU A 363 -24.54 23.63 -7.83
N GLY A 364 -24.54 22.52 -8.56
CA GLY A 364 -23.37 21.65 -8.71
C GLY A 364 -23.69 20.17 -8.47
N ARG A 365 -22.68 19.42 -8.04
CA ARG A 365 -22.77 17.97 -7.76
C ARG A 365 -22.74 17.70 -6.27
N THR A 366 -23.75 17.01 -5.76
CA THR A 366 -23.82 16.57 -4.35
C THR A 366 -23.60 15.07 -4.28
N ALA A 367 -22.73 14.63 -3.38
CA ALA A 367 -22.47 13.24 -3.05
C ALA A 367 -22.79 12.94 -1.58
N LEU A 368 -23.42 11.80 -1.35
CA LEU A 368 -23.74 11.25 -0.04
C LEU A 368 -23.12 9.85 0.06
N GLY A 369 -22.56 9.53 1.20
CA GLY A 369 -21.99 8.21 1.43
C GLY A 369 -22.29 7.72 2.84
N THR A 370 -22.42 6.39 2.97
CA THR A 370 -22.42 5.72 4.27
C THR A 370 -21.59 4.45 4.19
N GLU A 371 -20.89 4.14 5.27
CA GLU A 371 -20.15 2.90 5.41
C GLU A 371 -20.40 2.30 6.78
N LEU A 372 -20.65 1.00 6.80
CA LEU A 372 -20.65 0.13 7.97
C LEU A 372 -19.47 -0.82 7.84
N ARG A 373 -18.55 -0.81 8.82
CA ARG A 373 -17.37 -1.65 8.87
C ARG A 373 -17.27 -2.33 10.23
N ASN A 374 -17.41 -3.65 10.25
CA ASN A 374 -17.19 -4.47 11.45
C ASN A 374 -15.82 -5.12 11.39
N GLU A 375 -15.10 -5.09 12.50
CA GLU A 375 -13.74 -5.58 12.69
C GLU A 375 -13.74 -6.60 13.84
N ASP A 376 -13.48 -7.87 13.53
CA ASP A 376 -13.46 -8.99 14.47
C ASP A 376 -12.04 -9.59 14.56
N LEU A 377 -11.43 -9.51 15.75
CA LEU A 377 -10.12 -10.06 16.06
C LEU A 377 -10.25 -11.22 17.03
N VAL A 378 -9.55 -12.32 16.78
CA VAL A 378 -9.22 -13.34 17.77
C VAL A 378 -7.71 -13.53 17.82
N SER A 379 -7.17 -13.70 19.04
CA SER A 379 -5.74 -13.61 19.29
C SER A 379 -5.31 -14.45 20.46
N THR A 380 -4.02 -14.78 20.51
CA THR A 380 -3.38 -15.36 21.71
C THR A 380 -3.06 -14.33 22.78
N ASN A 381 -2.90 -13.03 22.41
CA ASN A 381 -2.42 -11.99 23.33
C ASN A 381 -3.10 -10.62 23.19
N LEU A 382 -3.85 -10.33 22.11
CA LEU A 382 -4.54 -9.06 21.89
C LEU A 382 -6.03 -9.15 22.22
N GLY A 383 -6.57 -8.13 22.88
CA GLY A 383 -7.99 -8.00 23.18
C GLY A 383 -8.36 -8.47 24.57
N ASN A 384 -9.67 -8.58 24.81
CA ASN A 384 -10.26 -9.06 26.06
C ASN A 384 -10.34 -10.59 26.09
N ALA A 385 -10.43 -11.20 27.27
CA ALA A 385 -10.61 -12.64 27.39
C ALA A 385 -11.89 -13.10 26.69
N LEU A 386 -11.79 -14.13 25.86
CA LEU A 386 -12.95 -14.77 25.23
C LEU A 386 -13.72 -15.61 26.26
N SER A 387 -15.03 -15.59 26.20
CA SER A 387 -15.90 -16.47 27.02
C SER A 387 -15.68 -17.96 26.71
N ARG A 388 -15.26 -18.26 25.48
CA ARG A 388 -14.88 -19.60 25.00
C ARG A 388 -13.68 -19.48 24.07
N SER A 389 -12.60 -20.20 24.37
CA SER A 389 -11.44 -20.27 23.49
C SER A 389 -11.79 -20.89 22.13
N ARG A 390 -11.03 -20.51 21.09
CA ARG A 390 -11.20 -21.02 19.72
C ARG A 390 -9.91 -21.70 19.29
N HIS A 391 -9.99 -22.97 18.90
CA HIS A 391 -8.81 -23.73 18.50
C HIS A 391 -8.13 -23.14 17.25
N ILE A 392 -6.80 -23.04 17.28
CA ILE A 392 -5.98 -22.61 16.16
C ILE A 392 -5.66 -23.83 15.31
N HIS A 393 -6.28 -23.90 14.13
CA HIS A 393 -6.17 -25.05 13.25
C HIS A 393 -4.70 -25.39 12.92
N GLY A 394 -4.35 -26.66 13.05
CA GLY A 394 -2.99 -27.18 12.77
C GLY A 394 -1.97 -26.93 13.90
N THR A 395 -2.41 -26.50 15.08
CA THR A 395 -1.56 -26.30 16.27
C THR A 395 -2.20 -26.96 17.50
N SER A 396 -1.48 -26.96 18.63
CA SER A 396 -2.01 -27.33 19.95
C SER A 396 -2.51 -26.11 20.75
N ARG A 397 -2.64 -24.95 20.12
CA ARG A 397 -2.94 -23.66 20.74
C ARG A 397 -4.37 -23.21 20.47
N ASP A 398 -4.84 -22.31 21.31
CA ASP A 398 -6.15 -21.66 21.20
C ASP A 398 -6.02 -20.15 21.16
N TYR A 399 -6.87 -19.48 20.41
CA TYR A 399 -7.19 -18.07 20.63
C TYR A 399 -7.96 -17.95 21.94
N VAL A 400 -7.42 -17.18 22.87
CA VAL A 400 -8.00 -16.98 24.21
C VAL A 400 -8.49 -15.56 24.43
N LYS A 401 -8.15 -14.66 23.53
CA LYS A 401 -8.53 -13.24 23.53
C LYS A 401 -9.18 -12.84 22.24
N GLY A 402 -9.91 -11.72 22.26
CA GLY A 402 -10.51 -11.14 21.06
C GLY A 402 -11.09 -9.76 21.30
N LEU A 403 -11.43 -9.11 20.20
CA LEU A 403 -12.07 -7.81 20.19
C LEU A 403 -12.99 -7.71 18.96
N ASN A 404 -14.15 -7.10 19.13
CA ASN A 404 -15.04 -6.76 18.04
C ASN A 404 -15.43 -5.29 18.17
N ARG A 405 -15.33 -4.54 17.06
CA ARG A 405 -15.79 -3.16 17.00
C ARG A 405 -16.47 -2.87 15.66
N THR A 406 -17.40 -1.93 15.67
CA THR A 406 -18.10 -1.48 14.48
C THR A 406 -17.89 0.01 14.28
N ASN A 407 -17.44 0.37 13.08
CA ASN A 407 -17.35 1.74 12.61
C ASN A 407 -18.57 2.05 11.76
N VAL A 408 -19.22 3.18 12.02
CA VAL A 408 -20.30 3.74 11.20
C VAL A 408 -19.89 5.13 10.79
N GLN A 409 -19.98 5.44 9.51
CA GLN A 409 -19.67 6.76 9.00
C GLN A 409 -20.66 7.23 7.95
N PHE A 410 -20.89 8.54 7.96
CA PHE A 410 -21.68 9.25 6.96
C PHE A 410 -20.82 10.34 6.35
N VAL A 411 -20.91 10.49 5.04
CA VAL A 411 -20.17 11.50 4.29
C VAL A 411 -21.14 12.34 3.49
N LEU A 412 -20.92 13.64 3.49
CA LEU A 412 -21.57 14.61 2.62
C LEU A 412 -20.47 15.40 1.89
N GLU A 413 -20.58 15.51 0.57
CA GLU A 413 -19.69 16.34 -0.25
C GLU A 413 -20.51 17.10 -1.29
N HIS A 414 -20.19 18.38 -1.49
CA HIS A 414 -20.79 19.20 -2.53
C HIS A 414 -19.69 19.87 -3.36
N ASN A 415 -19.75 19.69 -4.67
CA ASN A 415 -18.79 20.19 -5.64
C ASN A 415 -19.44 21.22 -6.54
N VAL A 416 -18.91 22.44 -6.56
CA VAL A 416 -19.31 23.52 -7.45
C VAL A 416 -18.21 23.77 -8.47
N VAL A 417 -18.57 23.75 -9.74
CA VAL A 417 -17.65 24.06 -10.83
C VAL A 417 -18.25 25.19 -11.64
N THR A 418 -17.62 26.37 -11.59
CA THR A 418 -18.10 27.55 -12.30
C THR A 418 -16.93 28.28 -12.99
N GLY A 419 -16.91 28.28 -14.30
CA GLY A 419 -15.82 28.86 -15.09
C GLY A 419 -14.43 28.30 -14.68
N PRO A 420 -13.52 29.18 -14.20
CA PRO A 420 -12.20 28.75 -13.74
C PRO A 420 -12.19 28.19 -12.32
N LEU A 421 -13.22 28.44 -11.52
CA LEU A 421 -13.29 28.09 -10.11
C LEU A 421 -13.90 26.69 -9.90
N THR A 422 -13.27 25.91 -9.06
CA THR A 422 -13.82 24.68 -8.50
C THR A 422 -13.76 24.76 -6.98
N VAL A 423 -14.86 24.49 -6.29
CA VAL A 423 -14.94 24.39 -4.83
C VAL A 423 -15.57 23.05 -4.47
N SER A 424 -14.94 22.34 -3.54
CA SER A 424 -15.45 21.09 -2.96
C SER A 424 -15.54 21.27 -1.44
N ALA A 425 -16.71 21.21 -0.87
CA ALA A 425 -16.93 21.29 0.57
C ALA A 425 -17.70 20.07 1.07
N GLY A 426 -17.44 19.68 2.30
CA GLY A 426 -18.14 18.54 2.87
C GLY A 426 -17.70 18.19 4.28
N LEU A 427 -18.19 17.07 4.77
CA LEU A 427 -17.89 16.57 6.11
C LEU A 427 -17.96 15.04 6.14
N VAL A 428 -17.27 14.45 7.10
CA VAL A 428 -17.50 13.08 7.56
C VAL A 428 -17.97 13.11 9.01
N ALA A 429 -19.03 12.36 9.29
CA ALA A 429 -19.52 12.08 10.64
C ALA A 429 -19.25 10.61 10.96
N ALA A 430 -18.53 10.34 12.05
CA ALA A 430 -18.06 9.01 12.39
C ALA A 430 -18.38 8.63 13.84
N LYS A 431 -18.71 7.35 14.04
CA LYS A 431 -18.92 6.73 15.35
C LYS A 431 -18.25 5.35 15.37
N ASN A 432 -17.67 4.99 16.53
CA ASN A 432 -17.06 3.68 16.74
C ASN A 432 -17.63 3.07 18.04
N SER A 433 -17.98 1.77 18.00
CA SER A 433 -18.55 1.07 19.16
C SER A 433 -17.54 0.70 20.23
N GLY A 434 -16.25 0.61 19.87
CA GLY A 434 -15.19 0.15 20.78
C GLY A 434 -14.51 1.24 21.60
N ALA A 435 -14.75 2.51 21.28
CA ALA A 435 -14.07 3.65 21.91
C ALA A 435 -15.01 4.54 22.74
N ASP A 436 -16.22 4.07 23.06
CA ASP A 436 -17.28 4.89 23.69
C ASP A 436 -17.37 6.32 23.12
N MET A 437 -17.23 6.41 21.81
CA MET A 437 -17.13 7.66 21.06
C MET A 437 -18.50 8.09 20.59
N ASN A 438 -18.96 9.26 21.03
CA ASN A 438 -20.11 9.92 20.41
C ASN A 438 -19.82 10.24 18.95
N MET A 439 -20.89 10.46 18.15
CA MET A 439 -20.77 10.90 16.77
C MET A 439 -19.89 12.17 16.69
N ARG A 440 -18.78 12.12 15.96
CA ARG A 440 -17.89 13.26 15.73
C ARG A 440 -17.93 13.67 14.27
N VAL A 441 -17.78 14.98 14.02
CA VAL A 441 -17.90 15.56 12.68
C VAL A 441 -16.61 16.26 12.31
N TYR A 442 -16.09 15.97 11.11
CA TYR A 442 -14.85 16.50 10.58
C TYR A 442 -15.13 17.17 9.23
N PRO A 443 -15.15 18.52 9.20
CA PRO A 443 -15.37 19.28 7.98
C PRO A 443 -14.12 19.40 7.13
N GLY A 444 -14.33 19.72 5.85
CA GLY A 444 -13.27 20.08 4.94
C GLY A 444 -13.79 20.90 3.75
N ILE A 445 -12.90 21.73 3.23
CA ILE A 445 -13.14 22.54 2.05
C ILE A 445 -11.87 22.62 1.21
N ASP A 446 -12.02 22.45 -0.09
CA ASP A 446 -10.95 22.59 -1.09
C ASP A 446 -11.42 23.56 -2.16
N ALA A 447 -10.53 24.43 -2.62
CA ALA A 447 -10.81 25.35 -3.70
C ALA A 447 -9.65 25.38 -4.70
N SER A 448 -9.94 25.45 -5.99
CA SER A 448 -8.93 25.68 -7.03
C SER A 448 -9.42 26.67 -8.09
N VAL A 449 -8.48 27.45 -8.61
CA VAL A 449 -8.74 28.44 -9.67
C VAL A 449 -7.77 28.22 -10.81
N ARG A 450 -8.29 28.06 -12.02
CA ARG A 450 -7.49 28.05 -13.26
C ARG A 450 -7.19 29.46 -13.69
N LEU A 451 -5.89 29.82 -13.75
CA LEU A 451 -5.43 31.17 -14.11
C LEU A 451 -5.21 31.36 -15.61
N GLY A 452 -5.36 30.28 -16.39
CA GLY A 452 -5.04 30.25 -17.83
C GLY A 452 -3.58 29.90 -18.12
N LYS A 453 -3.27 29.65 -19.41
CA LYS A 453 -1.93 29.23 -19.89
C LYS A 453 -1.34 28.05 -19.13
N GLY A 454 -2.19 27.10 -18.72
CA GLY A 454 -1.78 25.88 -17.99
C GLY A 454 -1.62 26.07 -16.47
N TRP A 455 -1.72 27.27 -15.92
CA TRP A 455 -1.57 27.54 -14.50
C TRP A 455 -2.87 27.39 -13.72
N SER A 456 -2.78 26.82 -12.53
CA SER A 456 -3.83 26.82 -11.52
C SER A 456 -3.24 26.96 -10.11
N VAL A 457 -4.04 27.53 -9.20
CA VAL A 457 -3.75 27.64 -7.78
C VAL A 457 -4.81 26.87 -7.01
N PHE A 458 -4.45 26.33 -5.85
CA PHE A 458 -5.40 25.67 -4.96
C PHE A 458 -5.09 25.97 -3.49
N ALA A 459 -6.12 25.87 -2.68
CA ALA A 459 -6.02 25.90 -1.23
C ALA A 459 -7.02 24.91 -0.64
N SER A 460 -6.68 24.32 0.50
CA SER A 460 -7.54 23.39 1.21
C SER A 460 -7.43 23.54 2.73
N TYR A 461 -8.55 23.27 3.40
CA TYR A 461 -8.62 22.98 4.83
C TYR A 461 -9.36 21.66 5.01
N ASN A 462 -8.75 20.72 5.68
CA ASN A 462 -9.37 19.43 5.94
C ASN A 462 -9.08 18.95 7.36
N SER A 463 -10.06 18.32 7.97
CA SER A 463 -9.90 17.61 9.24
C SER A 463 -10.24 16.13 9.09
N SER A 464 -9.63 15.30 9.91
CA SER A 464 -9.79 13.84 9.89
C SER A 464 -9.47 13.25 11.25
N LEU A 465 -9.80 11.95 11.42
CA LEU A 465 -9.47 11.19 12.61
C LEU A 465 -8.94 9.81 12.22
N ARG A 466 -8.24 9.19 13.19
CA ARG A 466 -7.85 7.79 13.18
C ARG A 466 -8.24 7.11 14.51
N MET A 467 -8.82 5.92 14.41
CA MET A 467 -9.06 5.08 15.59
C MET A 467 -7.75 4.37 15.99
N PRO A 468 -7.50 4.17 17.31
CA PRO A 468 -6.38 3.36 17.76
C PRO A 468 -6.45 1.94 17.18
N SER A 469 -5.30 1.37 16.81
CA SER A 469 -5.19 -0.04 16.40
C SER A 469 -5.37 -0.98 17.59
N PHE A 470 -5.65 -2.24 17.32
CA PHE A 470 -5.81 -3.24 18.39
C PHE A 470 -4.48 -3.49 19.11
N THR A 471 -3.35 -3.36 18.42
CA THR A 471 -2.01 -3.42 19.03
C THR A 471 -1.80 -2.27 20.00
N GLU A 472 -2.12 -1.03 19.63
CA GLU A 472 -1.99 0.13 20.51
C GLU A 472 -2.88 0.04 21.76
N LEU A 473 -4.07 -0.59 21.63
CA LEU A 473 -5.02 -0.74 22.75
C LEU A 473 -4.70 -1.91 23.69
N PHE A 474 -4.08 -3.01 23.21
CA PHE A 474 -4.03 -4.25 23.98
C PHE A 474 -2.68 -4.97 24.00
N TYR A 475 -1.67 -4.55 23.22
CA TYR A 475 -0.39 -5.24 23.21
C TYR A 475 0.42 -4.95 24.47
N SER A 476 0.53 -5.95 25.36
CA SER A 476 1.23 -5.83 26.64
C SER A 476 2.14 -7.03 26.86
N VAL A 477 3.11 -7.22 25.93
CA VAL A 477 4.06 -8.34 25.93
C VAL A 477 5.47 -7.80 25.65
N GLY A 478 6.49 -8.42 26.24
CA GLY A 478 7.90 -8.13 25.90
C GLY A 478 8.36 -6.71 26.22
N GLY A 479 7.93 -6.15 27.36
CA GLY A 479 8.29 -4.79 27.76
C GLY A 479 7.40 -3.69 27.15
N HIS A 480 6.26 -4.05 26.55
CA HIS A 480 5.23 -3.12 26.08
C HIS A 480 4.05 -3.10 27.04
N LYS A 481 3.42 -1.95 27.21
CA LYS A 481 2.22 -1.75 28.00
C LYS A 481 1.24 -0.86 27.24
N ALA A 482 0.25 -1.46 26.64
CA ALA A 482 -0.83 -0.79 25.91
C ALA A 482 -1.84 -0.12 26.86
N ASP A 483 -2.59 0.86 26.33
CA ASP A 483 -3.68 1.53 27.05
C ASP A 483 -5.02 1.35 26.29
N PRO A 484 -5.99 0.60 26.86
CA PRO A 484 -7.29 0.39 26.26
C PRO A 484 -8.17 1.65 26.20
N ASN A 485 -7.77 2.74 26.88
CA ASN A 485 -8.51 3.99 26.96
C ASN A 485 -8.00 5.08 26.01
N LEU A 486 -7.15 4.73 25.04
CA LEU A 486 -6.66 5.68 24.06
C LEU A 486 -7.81 6.38 23.31
N LYS A 487 -7.65 7.70 23.16
CA LYS A 487 -8.55 8.53 22.36
C LYS A 487 -8.16 8.46 20.89
N PRO A 488 -9.13 8.62 19.97
CA PRO A 488 -8.80 8.77 18.54
C PRO A 488 -7.83 9.92 18.30
N GLU A 489 -6.89 9.73 17.40
CA GLU A 489 -6.05 10.82 16.88
C GLU A 489 -6.88 11.72 15.99
N GLU A 490 -6.61 13.02 16.01
CA GLU A 490 -7.25 14.02 15.17
C GLU A 490 -6.22 14.87 14.47
N LEU A 491 -6.50 15.23 13.23
CA LEU A 491 -5.68 16.12 12.42
C LEU A 491 -6.51 17.25 11.82
N ARG A 492 -5.95 18.46 11.85
CA ARG A 492 -6.39 19.61 11.06
C ARG A 492 -5.24 20.05 10.16
N ALA A 493 -5.47 20.13 8.88
CA ALA A 493 -4.46 20.50 7.91
C ALA A 493 -4.93 21.67 7.04
N VAL A 494 -3.99 22.56 6.76
CA VAL A 494 -4.12 23.63 5.76
C VAL A 494 -3.05 23.41 4.70
N GLU A 495 -3.43 23.52 3.44
CA GLU A 495 -2.50 23.36 2.32
C GLU A 495 -2.81 24.41 1.26
N GLY A 496 -1.77 24.94 0.61
CA GLY A 496 -1.87 25.79 -0.56
C GLY A 496 -0.81 25.43 -1.60
N GLY A 497 -1.15 25.56 -2.88
CA GLY A 497 -0.21 25.19 -3.91
C GLY A 497 -0.51 25.72 -5.30
N LEU A 498 0.42 25.41 -6.18
CA LEU A 498 0.43 25.79 -7.60
C LEU A 498 0.51 24.53 -8.46
N ARG A 499 -0.12 24.58 -9.63
CA ARG A 499 0.04 23.58 -10.68
C ARG A 499 0.27 24.27 -12.03
N TYR A 500 1.08 23.65 -12.82
CA TYR A 500 1.30 24.00 -14.21
C TYR A 500 1.19 22.75 -15.08
N ALA A 501 0.43 22.83 -16.16
CA ALA A 501 0.33 21.78 -17.14
C ALA A 501 0.35 22.39 -18.56
N SER A 502 1.25 21.89 -19.37
CA SER A 502 1.34 22.17 -20.80
C SER A 502 1.60 20.88 -21.56
N ASP A 503 1.67 20.96 -22.89
CA ASP A 503 2.04 19.79 -23.66
C ASP A 503 3.51 19.44 -23.41
N GLY A 504 3.72 18.36 -22.64
CA GLY A 504 5.03 17.83 -22.28
C GLY A 504 5.61 18.33 -20.96
N ILE A 505 4.95 19.24 -20.22
CA ILE A 505 5.40 19.63 -18.86
C ILE A 505 4.22 19.55 -17.90
N SER A 506 4.42 18.84 -16.79
CA SER A 506 3.53 18.86 -15.63
C SER A 506 4.34 19.22 -14.39
N ALA A 507 3.92 20.27 -13.67
CA ALA A 507 4.57 20.70 -12.44
C ALA A 507 3.54 20.96 -11.35
N LYS A 508 3.87 20.62 -10.11
CA LYS A 508 3.06 20.85 -8.91
C LYS A 508 3.97 21.26 -7.76
N ALA A 509 3.52 22.21 -6.95
CA ALA A 509 4.19 22.55 -5.70
C ALA A 509 3.15 22.90 -4.65
N SER A 510 3.37 22.48 -3.41
CA SER A 510 2.51 22.82 -2.27
C SER A 510 3.29 23.08 -1.00
N VAL A 511 2.68 23.85 -0.12
CA VAL A 511 3.08 24.04 1.27
C VAL A 511 1.91 23.62 2.14
N PHE A 512 2.16 22.81 3.17
CA PHE A 512 1.14 22.35 4.09
C PHE A 512 1.56 22.54 5.55
N HIS A 513 0.56 22.72 6.39
CA HIS A 513 0.69 22.74 7.84
C HIS A 513 -0.31 21.76 8.45
N ASN A 514 0.19 20.80 9.22
CA ASN A 514 -0.55 19.76 9.92
C ASN A 514 -0.53 20.04 11.43
N HIS A 515 -1.69 20.06 12.07
CA HIS A 515 -1.85 20.16 13.51
C HIS A 515 -2.50 18.91 14.05
N TYR A 516 -1.72 18.09 14.77
CA TYR A 516 -2.16 16.84 15.39
C TYR A 516 -2.60 17.10 16.83
N THR A 517 -3.67 16.41 17.23
CA THR A 517 -4.11 16.31 18.63
C THR A 517 -4.35 14.85 18.99
N HIS A 518 -4.03 14.50 20.25
CA HIS A 518 -4.12 13.12 20.74
C HIS A 518 -3.29 12.12 19.92
N LEU A 519 -2.14 12.56 19.38
CA LEU A 519 -1.26 11.65 18.63
C LEU A 519 -0.94 10.43 19.49
N ILE A 520 -1.07 9.25 18.92
CA ILE A 520 -0.77 7.98 19.62
C ILE A 520 0.68 7.60 19.31
N ASP A 521 1.43 7.32 20.37
CA ASP A 521 2.79 6.84 20.24
C ASP A 521 3.14 5.88 21.37
N TRP A 522 4.15 5.07 21.13
CA TRP A 522 4.81 4.28 22.15
C TRP A 522 5.97 5.08 22.71
N ILE A 523 5.93 5.37 24.01
CA ILE A 523 6.96 6.17 24.68
C ILE A 523 7.69 5.39 25.75
N ASP A 524 8.96 5.71 25.94
CA ASP A 524 9.74 5.39 27.11
C ASP A 524 9.83 6.66 27.99
N ASP A 525 9.22 6.62 29.14
CA ASP A 525 9.22 7.68 30.15
C ASP A 525 10.18 7.41 31.33
N GLY A 526 11.12 6.47 31.15
CA GLY A 526 12.06 6.02 32.17
C GLY A 526 11.49 4.96 33.10
N THR A 527 10.21 4.57 32.96
CA THR A 527 9.62 3.49 33.76
C THR A 527 10.29 2.17 33.42
N LYS A 528 10.68 1.40 34.44
CA LYS A 528 11.24 0.07 34.29
C LYS A 528 10.26 -0.99 34.78
N GLY A 529 10.25 -2.14 34.11
CA GLY A 529 9.52 -3.32 34.53
C GLY A 529 10.20 -4.02 35.73
N ASP A 530 9.56 -5.06 36.23
CA ASP A 530 10.10 -5.87 37.32
C ASP A 530 11.43 -6.56 36.99
N ASP A 531 11.71 -6.73 35.68
CA ASP A 531 12.95 -7.25 35.12
C ASP A 531 14.05 -6.18 34.96
N GLY A 532 13.78 -4.93 35.36
CA GLY A 532 14.69 -3.78 35.22
C GLY A 532 14.82 -3.22 33.77
N ASN A 533 14.12 -3.80 32.80
CA ASN A 533 14.10 -3.31 31.43
C ASN A 533 13.13 -2.14 31.26
N VAL A 534 13.33 -1.35 30.21
CA VAL A 534 12.44 -0.26 29.80
C VAL A 534 11.05 -0.80 29.47
N VAL A 535 10.00 -0.09 29.89
CA VAL A 535 8.62 -0.36 29.52
C VAL A 535 8.14 0.70 28.54
N TRP A 536 7.87 0.30 27.31
CA TRP A 536 7.26 1.14 26.28
C TRP A 536 5.75 1.23 26.53
N LYS A 537 5.23 2.44 26.69
CA LYS A 537 3.80 2.69 26.97
C LYS A 537 3.12 3.29 25.74
N SER A 538 1.98 2.73 25.34
CA SER A 538 1.13 3.36 24.36
C SER A 538 0.33 4.48 25.02
N VAL A 539 0.44 5.72 24.49
CA VAL A 539 -0.19 6.90 25.07
C VAL A 539 -0.69 7.85 23.98
N ASN A 540 -1.64 8.73 24.33
CA ASN A 540 -1.93 9.91 23.52
C ASN A 540 -0.88 10.99 23.83
N TYR A 541 0.13 11.11 22.99
CA TYR A 541 1.35 11.95 23.19
C TYR A 541 1.13 13.44 22.87
N GLY A 542 0.00 14.00 23.13
CA GLY A 542 -0.16 15.46 23.08
C GLY A 542 -0.39 16.04 21.66
N LYS A 543 0.29 17.16 21.37
CA LYS A 543 0.11 17.95 20.13
C LYS A 543 1.43 18.03 19.38
N ILE A 544 1.39 17.83 18.07
CA ILE A 544 2.53 18.03 17.16
C ILE A 544 2.08 18.93 16.01
N ASN A 545 2.95 19.86 15.59
CA ASN A 545 2.78 20.57 14.34
C ASN A 545 3.82 20.11 13.34
N ALA A 546 3.41 19.95 12.10
CA ALA A 546 4.32 19.66 10.99
C ALA A 546 4.12 20.68 9.87
N LEU A 547 5.22 21.28 9.44
CA LEU A 547 5.28 22.15 8.25
C LEU A 547 6.02 21.39 7.16
N GLY A 548 5.46 21.36 5.94
CA GLY A 548 6.13 20.70 4.83
C GLY A 548 5.97 21.42 3.51
N VAL A 549 6.87 21.10 2.60
CA VAL A 549 6.89 21.55 1.21
C VAL A 549 7.05 20.34 0.31
N GLU A 550 6.23 20.25 -0.72
CA GLU A 550 6.31 19.23 -1.76
C GLU A 550 6.38 19.89 -3.13
N ALA A 551 7.26 19.40 -4.00
CA ALA A 551 7.36 19.85 -5.37
C ALA A 551 7.65 18.67 -6.28
N MET A 552 7.01 18.62 -7.44
CA MET A 552 7.27 17.63 -8.48
C MET A 552 7.16 18.25 -9.86
N THR A 553 8.02 17.82 -10.76
CA THR A 553 8.00 18.25 -12.16
C THR A 553 8.29 17.05 -13.05
N GLU A 554 7.51 16.91 -14.09
CA GLU A 554 7.64 15.89 -15.11
C GLU A 554 7.83 16.57 -16.48
N PHE A 555 8.82 16.10 -17.24
CA PHE A 555 9.10 16.49 -18.60
C PHE A 555 8.94 15.28 -19.53
N ASP A 556 8.02 15.35 -20.48
CA ASP A 556 7.94 14.42 -21.61
C ASP A 556 8.67 14.99 -22.81
N PHE A 557 9.92 14.57 -22.98
CA PHE A 557 10.78 15.06 -24.06
C PHE A 557 10.33 14.61 -25.44
N ARG A 558 9.50 13.56 -25.56
CA ARG A 558 8.91 13.15 -26.84
C ARG A 558 8.01 14.23 -27.40
N LYS A 559 7.38 15.04 -26.52
CA LYS A 559 6.53 16.18 -26.88
C LYS A 559 7.31 17.48 -26.94
N LEU A 560 8.21 17.74 -26.00
CA LEU A 560 8.98 18.98 -25.91
C LEU A 560 10.02 19.11 -27.03
N LEU A 561 10.63 18.02 -27.44
CA LEU A 561 11.72 17.95 -28.41
C LEU A 561 11.43 16.84 -29.45
N PRO A 562 10.43 16.99 -30.30
CA PRO A 562 9.98 15.91 -31.20
C PRO A 562 11.04 15.44 -32.21
N GLY A 563 12.10 16.23 -32.46
CA GLY A 563 13.21 15.84 -33.36
C GLY A 563 14.30 15.00 -32.72
N GLN A 564 14.29 14.80 -31.40
CA GLN A 564 15.25 13.95 -30.67
C GLN A 564 14.62 12.61 -30.27
N HIS A 565 15.43 11.55 -30.15
CA HIS A 565 14.94 10.20 -29.89
C HIS A 565 15.57 9.54 -28.64
N VAL A 566 16.51 10.21 -27.96
CA VAL A 566 17.24 9.66 -26.83
C VAL A 566 16.53 9.90 -25.50
N LEU A 567 16.21 11.17 -25.21
CA LEU A 567 15.50 11.52 -23.98
C LEU A 567 14.02 11.18 -24.11
N ARG A 568 13.47 10.42 -23.16
CA ARG A 568 12.08 10.05 -23.13
C ARG A 568 11.31 10.88 -22.12
N ARG A 569 11.71 10.83 -20.87
CA ARG A 569 11.10 11.57 -19.75
C ARG A 569 12.11 11.87 -18.65
N LEU A 570 11.83 12.91 -17.89
CA LEU A 570 12.54 13.23 -16.65
C LEU A 570 11.50 13.63 -15.60
N ASN A 571 11.49 12.92 -14.45
CA ASN A 571 10.70 13.33 -13.30
C ASN A 571 11.67 13.73 -12.19
N VAL A 572 11.41 14.88 -11.57
CA VAL A 572 12.14 15.36 -10.40
C VAL A 572 11.13 15.75 -9.33
N SER A 573 11.30 15.21 -8.14
CA SER A 573 10.43 15.52 -7.01
C SER A 573 11.22 15.70 -5.72
N TYR A 574 10.72 16.60 -4.88
CA TYR A 574 11.30 16.96 -3.60
C TYR A 574 10.23 17.09 -2.53
N CYS A 575 10.49 16.54 -1.35
CA CYS A 575 9.69 16.72 -0.16
C CYS A 575 10.58 17.15 1.00
N PHE A 576 10.13 18.19 1.72
CA PHE A 576 10.71 18.65 2.97
C PHE A 576 9.61 18.64 4.04
N ILE A 577 9.93 18.12 5.24
CA ILE A 577 9.05 18.12 6.40
C ILE A 577 9.86 18.53 7.62
N ASN A 578 9.28 19.40 8.43
CA ASN A 578 9.78 19.74 9.75
C ASN A 578 8.65 19.60 10.76
N GLN A 579 8.85 18.73 11.74
CA GLN A 579 7.94 18.57 12.87
C GLN A 579 8.49 19.31 14.07
N ASP A 580 7.59 19.98 14.82
CA ASP A 580 7.92 20.57 16.11
C ASP A 580 8.05 19.47 17.16
N GLN A 581 9.29 19.25 17.56
CA GLN A 581 9.65 18.22 18.52
C GLN A 581 9.70 18.85 19.91
N HIS A 582 8.62 18.74 20.64
CA HIS A 582 8.64 19.02 22.07
C HIS A 582 8.69 17.67 22.81
N GLU A 583 9.89 17.06 22.85
CA GLU A 583 10.15 15.98 23.79
C GLU A 583 10.06 16.56 25.21
N GLY A 584 9.18 16.03 26.06
CA GLY A 584 9.28 16.26 27.49
C GLY A 584 10.64 15.74 27.97
N GLU A 585 11.27 16.42 28.91
CA GLU A 585 12.55 15.97 29.48
C GLU A 585 12.46 14.49 29.90
N GLY A 586 13.34 13.65 29.32
CA GLY A 586 13.42 12.21 29.65
C GLY A 586 12.42 11.31 28.96
N ILE A 587 11.62 11.79 28.01
CA ILE A 587 10.69 10.98 27.21
C ILE A 587 11.32 10.63 25.86
N ARG A 588 11.29 9.36 25.46
CA ARG A 588 11.68 8.91 24.13
C ARG A 588 10.46 8.40 23.37
N SER A 589 10.29 8.87 22.15
CA SER A 589 9.25 8.46 21.20
C SER A 589 9.75 7.28 20.36
N LEU A 590 8.86 6.33 20.03
CA LEU A 590 9.23 5.22 19.17
C LEU A 590 8.95 5.49 17.69
N TYR A 591 7.87 6.23 17.37
CA TYR A 591 7.44 6.42 15.97
C TYR A 591 7.25 7.89 15.58
N ALA A 592 6.69 8.72 16.45
CA ALA A 592 6.26 10.06 16.09
C ALA A 592 7.40 11.00 15.66
N LEU A 593 8.63 10.71 16.07
CA LEU A 593 9.80 11.53 15.79
C LEU A 593 10.73 10.92 14.72
N GLU A 594 10.39 9.73 14.19
CA GLU A 594 11.12 9.09 13.10
C GLU A 594 10.43 9.35 11.75
N TYR A 595 10.83 10.40 11.05
CA TYR A 595 10.24 10.77 9.77
C TYR A 595 11.30 11.19 8.74
N LEU A 596 10.96 11.12 7.44
CA LEU A 596 11.80 11.67 6.37
C LEU A 596 11.71 13.19 6.38
N LYS A 597 12.82 13.86 6.75
CA LYS A 597 12.93 15.33 6.71
C LYS A 597 13.13 15.83 5.29
N ASN A 598 13.97 15.15 4.51
CA ASN A 598 14.19 15.48 3.11
C ASN A 598 14.14 14.22 2.26
N LYS A 599 13.46 14.29 1.13
CA LYS A 599 13.44 13.26 0.11
C LYS A 599 13.53 13.90 -1.27
N VAL A 600 14.44 13.41 -2.10
CA VAL A 600 14.52 13.71 -3.53
C VAL A 600 14.30 12.42 -4.28
N VAL A 601 13.47 12.43 -5.32
CA VAL A 601 13.36 11.33 -6.27
C VAL A 601 13.52 11.89 -7.68
N THR A 602 14.42 11.29 -8.44
CA THR A 602 14.64 11.64 -9.85
C THR A 602 14.58 10.38 -10.68
N THR A 603 13.77 10.37 -11.72
CA THR A 603 13.72 9.28 -12.69
C THR A 603 13.99 9.81 -14.08
N LEU A 604 14.89 9.16 -14.82
CA LEU A 604 15.29 9.51 -16.18
C LEU A 604 15.08 8.31 -17.09
N GLY A 605 14.21 8.46 -18.09
CA GLY A 605 13.98 7.47 -19.14
C GLY A 605 14.72 7.83 -20.43
N LEU A 606 15.48 6.89 -20.95
CA LEU A 606 16.29 7.02 -22.17
C LEU A 606 15.92 5.93 -23.19
N ASN A 607 15.93 6.27 -24.46
CA ASN A 607 15.99 5.32 -25.56
C ASN A 607 17.43 5.26 -26.04
N LEU A 608 18.14 4.17 -25.75
CA LEU A 608 19.54 4.00 -26.18
C LEU A 608 19.62 3.59 -27.65
N TRP A 609 18.67 2.80 -28.09
CA TRP A 609 18.52 2.36 -29.47
C TRP A 609 17.06 1.90 -29.70
N ARG A 610 16.63 1.70 -30.89
CA ARG A 610 15.23 1.39 -31.35
C ARG A 610 14.32 0.71 -30.30
N GLN A 611 14.77 -0.42 -29.74
CA GLN A 611 14.02 -1.26 -28.79
C GLN A 611 14.69 -1.32 -27.42
N LEU A 612 15.88 -0.69 -27.27
CA LEU A 612 16.66 -0.72 -26.04
C LEU A 612 16.42 0.57 -25.26
N THR A 613 15.88 0.43 -24.07
CA THR A 613 15.60 1.51 -23.14
C THR A 613 16.42 1.37 -21.86
N LEU A 614 16.79 2.50 -21.27
CA LEU A 614 17.42 2.58 -19.97
C LEU A 614 16.60 3.53 -19.10
N ASP A 615 16.13 3.04 -17.96
CA ASP A 615 15.47 3.84 -16.92
C ASP A 615 16.38 3.90 -15.71
N LEU A 616 16.74 5.11 -15.30
CA LEU A 616 17.54 5.40 -14.12
C LEU A 616 16.66 6.03 -13.05
N SER A 617 16.84 5.64 -11.82
CA SER A 617 16.14 6.19 -10.67
C SER A 617 17.13 6.50 -9.56
N TYR A 618 17.17 7.74 -9.12
CA TYR A 618 17.98 8.18 -7.99
C TYR A 618 17.08 8.68 -6.88
N ARG A 619 17.31 8.18 -5.65
CA ARG A 619 16.59 8.59 -4.44
C ARG A 619 17.61 9.04 -3.39
N PHE A 620 17.43 10.28 -2.92
CA PHE A 620 18.15 10.78 -1.73
C PHE A 620 17.15 10.88 -0.58
N GLN A 621 17.57 10.44 0.61
CA GLN A 621 16.75 10.44 1.82
C GLN A 621 17.57 10.91 3.01
N HIS A 622 16.94 11.76 3.84
CA HIS A 622 17.45 12.19 5.13
C HIS A 622 16.36 12.01 6.17
N ARG A 623 16.57 11.06 7.08
CA ARG A 623 15.62 10.72 8.15
C ARG A 623 16.01 11.40 9.45
N MET A 624 15.03 11.86 10.20
CA MET A 624 15.17 12.27 11.61
C MET A 624 14.96 11.05 12.51
N GLY A 625 15.38 11.20 13.77
CA GLY A 625 15.29 10.14 14.76
C GLY A 625 16.61 9.38 14.96
N HIS A 626 16.54 8.38 15.80
CA HIS A 626 17.71 7.58 16.20
C HIS A 626 17.28 6.15 16.56
N TYR A 627 18.23 5.23 16.53
CA TYR A 627 18.01 3.84 16.88
C TYR A 627 19.18 3.29 17.71
N ASN A 628 18.91 2.25 18.49
CA ASN A 628 19.98 1.50 19.17
C ASN A 628 20.44 0.36 18.26
N ASP A 629 21.76 0.17 18.16
CA ASP A 629 22.33 -0.98 17.45
C ASP A 629 22.24 -2.28 18.28
N LEU A 630 22.78 -3.38 17.74
CA LEU A 630 22.80 -4.68 18.40
C LEU A 630 23.59 -4.70 19.71
N GLN A 631 24.48 -3.72 19.94
CA GLN A 631 25.30 -3.51 21.11
C GLN A 631 24.63 -2.56 22.11
N GLY A 632 23.48 -1.97 21.75
CA GLY A 632 22.75 -0.99 22.55
C GLY A 632 23.29 0.44 22.43
N GLN A 633 24.17 0.72 21.45
CA GLN A 633 24.68 2.06 21.21
C GLN A 633 23.67 2.88 20.39
N LEU A 634 23.51 4.14 20.74
CA LEU A 634 22.58 5.06 20.07
C LEU A 634 23.22 5.61 18.79
N HIS A 635 22.53 5.47 17.68
CA HIS A 635 22.90 6.00 16.37
C HIS A 635 21.80 6.91 15.82
N ASN A 636 22.19 8.01 15.20
CA ASN A 636 21.29 8.83 14.40
C ASN A 636 21.15 8.22 13.00
N TYR A 637 19.98 8.36 12.39
CA TYR A 637 19.80 8.00 10.98
C TYR A 637 20.66 8.91 10.10
N GLY A 638 21.42 8.31 9.19
CA GLY A 638 22.24 9.02 8.21
C GLY A 638 21.43 9.42 6.96
N SER A 639 22.04 10.32 6.18
CA SER A 639 21.56 10.58 4.82
C SER A 639 22.18 9.58 3.85
N TYR A 640 21.41 9.11 2.88
CA TYR A 640 21.90 8.22 1.85
C TYR A 640 21.27 8.50 0.49
N GLY A 641 22.00 8.12 -0.58
CA GLY A 641 21.52 8.17 -1.95
C GLY A 641 21.60 6.80 -2.60
N ILE A 642 20.51 6.35 -3.20
CA ILE A 642 20.39 5.05 -3.88
C ILE A 642 20.17 5.30 -5.37
N LEU A 643 20.96 4.63 -6.19
CA LEU A 643 20.82 4.61 -7.64
C LEU A 643 20.34 3.23 -8.06
N ASP A 644 19.21 3.21 -8.75
CA ASP A 644 18.60 2.01 -9.34
C ASP A 644 18.54 2.17 -10.86
N ALA A 645 18.58 1.07 -11.62
CA ALA A 645 18.51 1.09 -13.08
C ALA A 645 17.71 -0.10 -13.61
N ASN A 646 17.05 0.11 -14.75
CA ASN A 646 16.41 -0.93 -15.55
C ASN A 646 16.82 -0.76 -17.02
N LEU A 647 17.52 -1.75 -17.56
CA LEU A 647 17.87 -1.84 -18.98
C LEU A 647 16.95 -2.88 -19.61
N ALA A 648 16.13 -2.48 -20.59
CA ALA A 648 15.15 -3.35 -21.20
C ALA A 648 15.23 -3.31 -22.74
N TRP A 649 15.20 -4.48 -23.34
CA TRP A 649 15.02 -4.65 -24.78
C TRP A 649 13.62 -5.22 -25.06
N THR A 650 12.78 -4.42 -25.71
CA THR A 650 11.36 -4.73 -25.90
C THR A 650 11.06 -5.04 -27.36
N ALA A 651 10.64 -6.27 -27.61
CA ALA A 651 10.08 -6.74 -28.88
C ALA A 651 8.53 -6.77 -28.83
N PRO A 652 7.82 -6.99 -29.95
CA PRO A 652 6.36 -6.97 -29.97
C PRO A 652 5.68 -7.91 -28.96
N HIS A 653 6.27 -9.08 -28.69
CA HIS A 653 5.68 -10.12 -27.86
C HIS A 653 6.48 -10.44 -26.59
N TYR A 654 7.68 -9.90 -26.42
CA TYR A 654 8.51 -10.16 -25.24
C TYR A 654 9.43 -9.00 -24.91
N THR A 655 9.83 -8.94 -23.66
CA THR A 655 10.84 -8.01 -23.15
C THR A 655 11.88 -8.79 -22.39
N VAL A 656 13.15 -8.57 -22.70
CA VAL A 656 14.28 -9.05 -21.90
C VAL A 656 14.82 -7.86 -21.13
N TYR A 657 15.06 -8.02 -19.83
CA TYR A 657 15.51 -6.90 -19.00
C TYR A 657 16.55 -7.31 -17.97
N LEU A 658 17.33 -6.31 -17.57
CA LEU A 658 18.29 -6.36 -16.49
C LEU A 658 18.02 -5.20 -15.53
N LYS A 659 17.70 -5.52 -14.26
CA LYS A 659 17.46 -4.54 -13.21
C LYS A 659 18.64 -4.55 -12.22
N GLY A 660 18.99 -3.40 -11.72
CA GLY A 660 19.95 -3.25 -10.64
C GLY A 660 19.44 -2.28 -9.60
N ASN A 661 19.43 -2.71 -8.33
CA ASN A 661 19.09 -1.86 -7.20
C ASN A 661 20.36 -1.56 -6.40
N ASN A 662 20.41 -0.37 -5.80
CA ASN A 662 21.54 0.10 -5.01
C ASN A 662 22.90 -0.08 -5.75
N LEU A 663 22.97 0.41 -6.99
CA LEU A 663 24.16 0.29 -7.85
C LEU A 663 25.40 1.01 -7.28
N LEU A 664 25.23 1.90 -6.30
CA LEU A 664 26.30 2.58 -5.59
C LEU A 664 26.80 1.79 -4.38
N ASP A 665 26.24 0.61 -4.13
CA ASP A 665 26.55 -0.30 -3.01
C ASP A 665 26.59 0.42 -1.65
N ARG A 666 25.57 1.25 -1.39
CA ARG A 666 25.48 2.01 -0.15
C ARG A 666 24.95 1.13 0.98
N ASP A 667 25.68 1.16 2.11
CA ASP A 667 25.17 0.67 3.37
C ASP A 667 24.14 1.68 3.92
N TYR A 668 22.94 1.22 4.23
CA TYR A 668 21.89 2.07 4.79
C TYR A 668 20.88 1.26 5.61
N VAL A 669 20.13 1.97 6.45
CA VAL A 669 19.03 1.45 7.24
C VAL A 669 17.80 2.35 7.04
N ASP A 670 16.64 1.76 6.83
CA ASP A 670 15.34 2.45 6.81
C ASP A 670 14.67 2.39 8.18
N VAL A 671 14.87 1.27 8.88
CA VAL A 671 14.43 1.01 10.26
C VAL A 671 15.65 0.54 11.03
N GLY A 672 15.83 1.05 12.22
CA GLY A 672 16.98 0.71 13.06
C GLY A 672 17.17 -0.79 13.23
N ASN A 673 18.42 -1.25 13.24
CA ASN A 673 18.83 -2.65 13.33
C ASN A 673 18.46 -3.55 12.14
N VAL A 674 17.87 -3.00 11.08
CA VAL A 674 17.55 -3.74 9.87
C VAL A 674 18.38 -3.20 8.71
N PRO A 675 19.62 -3.71 8.51
CA PRO A 675 20.45 -3.31 7.38
C PRO A 675 19.74 -3.68 6.08
N GLN A 676 19.81 -2.78 5.11
CA GLN A 676 19.23 -2.97 3.79
C GLN A 676 20.27 -3.65 2.87
N PRO A 677 19.84 -4.32 1.78
CA PRO A 677 20.77 -5.01 0.91
C PRO A 677 21.72 -4.03 0.17
N GLY A 678 22.95 -4.44 -0.05
CA GLY A 678 23.87 -3.84 -1.00
C GLY A 678 23.37 -3.97 -2.44
N THR A 679 24.28 -3.97 -3.40
CA THR A 679 23.90 -4.10 -4.82
C THR A 679 23.14 -5.40 -5.09
N TRP A 680 21.95 -5.26 -5.67
CA TRP A 680 21.07 -6.36 -6.05
C TRP A 680 20.82 -6.33 -7.55
N VAL A 681 21.22 -7.37 -8.27
CA VAL A 681 21.07 -7.48 -9.73
C VAL A 681 20.06 -8.60 -10.05
N MET A 682 19.16 -8.33 -10.99
CA MET A 682 18.13 -9.26 -11.45
C MET A 682 18.05 -9.21 -12.97
N GLY A 683 17.84 -10.36 -13.59
CA GLY A 683 17.57 -10.47 -15.01
C GLY A 683 16.31 -11.27 -15.27
N GLY A 684 15.56 -10.88 -16.27
CA GLY A 684 14.29 -11.55 -16.55
C GLY A 684 13.80 -11.42 -17.99
N VAL A 685 12.77 -12.22 -18.25
CA VAL A 685 12.02 -12.18 -19.50
C VAL A 685 10.53 -12.08 -19.16
N SER A 686 9.84 -11.18 -19.82
CA SER A 686 8.38 -11.13 -19.82
C SER A 686 7.84 -11.33 -21.23
N ILE A 687 6.73 -12.01 -21.35
CA ILE A 687 5.99 -12.25 -22.61
C ILE A 687 4.61 -11.65 -22.51
N LYS A 688 4.11 -11.16 -23.64
CA LYS A 688 2.78 -10.57 -23.76
C LYS A 688 2.15 -10.97 -25.09
N TRP A 689 0.92 -11.49 -25.02
CA TRP A 689 0.10 -11.92 -26.18
C TRP A 689 -1.27 -11.29 -26.12
#